data_7bec43a1963a52134eeab39f719136b8
#
_entry.id   7bec43a1963a52134eeab39f719136b8
#
_cell.length_a   1.000
_cell.length_b   1.000
_cell.length_c   1.000
_cell.angle_alpha   90.00
_cell.angle_beta   90.00
_cell.angle_gamma   90.00
#
_symmetry.space_group_name_H-M   'P 1'
#
loop_
_entity.id
_entity.type
_entity.pdbx_description
1 polymer ?
#
loop_
_entity_poly.entity_id
_entity_poly.type
_entity_poly.pdbx_seq_one_letter_code
_entity_poly.pdbx_strand_id
1 'polypeptide(L)'
;MISQNTVDTVFETARVEEVIGDFVNLKRAGSNFKGLSPFSDERSPSFMVSPAKGIWKDFSTGKGGNSVKFLMEHSQFTYPEAIRYLARKYNIEIEETEQTDAEKAMTDVRESMYLVSEFAKEYFHNTLLNSEEGKAIGLSYFKERGFTNETIKKFSLGYSPETWDALTKEALGKGYKLEFLESTGLTIAREDRPFDRFKGRVMFPIESMSGRVLGFGGRILTNDKKAAKYLNSPESDIYHKSKVLYGIFQAKQSIAKQNNCYLVEGYTDVIQFNQAGIENVVASSGTALTPDQIRLVNRLTRNITVLFDGDAAGLRASVRGIDLILEEGMNVRVCAFPDGEDPDSFARKNSHDELVAYLEENSKDFIQFKASLLMKDAKNDPIKKADLIRDMVASISKIPDRIQREVYIQECARIMDISEQVLTSTLAQLIQKDLVEAGKKQKQEHKPFDVVRNQKSKYSGGDPEDPRNGPPDDYPGESGYAAEPTEKVDILYRLERKVIEILLLYGDKTEEFEDVLLKNNDEGEVVMISEKRQYKVFERIYLSLQEDEVELSNNLFRDIYTDLIGFYNQTEKFSLEQYLMRIQPDFAQEVTDILMEDEKVSLHNWEGQNIFAKDKQAGISQYVSETIMSMRWFLVDKIIEELKSSIQPDNSDNTELLSMVVDYSKLVNSFSKKLGRVMSRYH
;
A
#
# COMPACT_ATOMS: atom_id res chain seq x y z
N MET A 1 -1.83 -15.17 20.11
CA MET A 1 -2.38 -15.07 18.72
C MET A 1 -3.71 -15.82 18.70
N ILE A 2 -4.68 -15.39 17.87
CA ILE A 2 -5.92 -16.16 17.67
C ILE A 2 -5.53 -17.54 17.16
N SER A 3 -6.08 -18.60 17.75
CA SER A 3 -5.76 -19.97 17.33
C SER A 3 -6.14 -20.21 15.88
N GLN A 4 -5.41 -21.05 15.17
CA GLN A 4 -5.74 -21.40 13.79
C GLN A 4 -7.13 -22.04 13.71
N ASN A 5 -7.51 -22.84 14.70
CA ASN A 5 -8.84 -23.44 14.81
C ASN A 5 -9.96 -22.40 14.89
N THR A 6 -9.78 -21.33 15.69
CA THR A 6 -10.74 -20.20 15.72
C THR A 6 -10.80 -19.49 14.38
N VAL A 7 -9.66 -19.25 13.73
CA VAL A 7 -9.60 -18.62 12.41
C VAL A 7 -10.36 -19.46 11.39
N ASP A 8 -10.09 -20.77 11.34
CA ASP A 8 -10.76 -21.70 10.43
C ASP A 8 -12.28 -21.73 10.68
N THR A 9 -12.71 -21.81 11.95
CA THR A 9 -14.14 -21.77 12.32
C THR A 9 -14.82 -20.47 11.91
N VAL A 10 -14.13 -19.33 12.06
CA VAL A 10 -14.65 -18.02 11.61
C VAL A 10 -14.87 -18.02 10.11
N PHE A 11 -13.90 -18.51 9.35
CA PHE A 11 -14.01 -18.58 7.90
C PHE A 11 -15.09 -19.54 7.41
N GLU A 12 -15.22 -20.71 8.01
CA GLU A 12 -16.26 -21.70 7.69
C GLU A 12 -17.67 -21.18 7.97
N THR A 13 -17.81 -20.31 8.97
CA THR A 13 -19.10 -19.79 9.39
C THR A 13 -19.47 -18.49 8.71
N ALA A 14 -18.49 -17.62 8.42
CA ALA A 14 -18.70 -16.28 7.89
C ALA A 14 -19.08 -16.30 6.41
N ARG A 15 -20.34 -16.03 6.09
CA ARG A 15 -20.83 -15.94 4.72
C ARG A 15 -20.56 -14.55 4.15
N VAL A 16 -19.90 -14.48 3.01
CA VAL A 16 -19.46 -13.23 2.40
C VAL A 16 -20.63 -12.28 2.11
N GLU A 17 -21.77 -12.81 1.65
CA GLU A 17 -22.99 -12.02 1.37
C GLU A 17 -23.64 -11.46 2.62
N GLU A 18 -23.57 -12.18 3.75
CA GLU A 18 -24.11 -11.71 5.03
C GLU A 18 -23.23 -10.65 5.69
N VAL A 19 -21.91 -10.84 5.60
CA VAL A 19 -20.93 -9.86 6.14
C VAL A 19 -21.00 -8.56 5.37
N ILE A 20 -21.00 -8.64 4.05
CA ILE A 20 -21.03 -7.46 3.18
C ILE A 20 -22.42 -6.80 3.18
N GLY A 21 -23.48 -7.60 3.32
CA GLY A 21 -24.84 -7.11 3.40
C GLY A 21 -25.13 -6.17 4.59
N ASP A 22 -24.30 -6.21 5.66
CA ASP A 22 -24.38 -5.23 6.75
C ASP A 22 -23.96 -3.81 6.33
N PHE A 23 -23.18 -3.69 5.26
CA PHE A 23 -22.56 -2.44 4.83
C PHE A 23 -23.04 -1.98 3.45
N VAL A 24 -23.41 -2.92 2.57
CA VAL A 24 -23.75 -2.67 1.17
C VAL A 24 -25.14 -3.22 0.87
N ASN A 25 -25.98 -2.41 0.23
CA ASN A 25 -27.28 -2.87 -0.22
C ASN A 25 -27.13 -3.79 -1.44
N LEU A 26 -27.15 -5.10 -1.19
CA LEU A 26 -26.94 -6.13 -2.20
C LEU A 26 -28.26 -6.57 -2.84
N LYS A 27 -28.30 -6.64 -4.17
CA LYS A 27 -29.42 -7.19 -4.97
C LYS A 27 -28.99 -8.48 -5.65
N ARG A 28 -29.84 -9.48 -5.62
CA ARG A 28 -29.57 -10.77 -6.26
C ARG A 28 -29.42 -10.63 -7.79
N ALA A 29 -28.40 -11.25 -8.34
CA ALA A 29 -28.10 -11.29 -9.79
C ALA A 29 -27.68 -12.72 -10.16
N GLY A 30 -28.65 -13.56 -10.51
CA GLY A 30 -28.42 -15.00 -10.71
C GLY A 30 -28.01 -15.73 -9.43
N SER A 31 -26.87 -16.41 -9.45
CA SER A 31 -26.23 -17.06 -8.29
C SER A 31 -25.46 -16.08 -7.40
N ASN A 32 -25.17 -14.89 -7.89
CA ASN A 32 -24.37 -13.86 -7.22
C ASN A 32 -25.25 -12.72 -6.70
N PHE A 33 -24.60 -11.77 -6.02
CA PHE A 33 -25.22 -10.49 -5.61
C PHE A 33 -24.44 -9.33 -6.21
N LYS A 34 -25.13 -8.23 -6.49
CA LYS A 34 -24.52 -6.98 -6.96
C LYS A 34 -25.04 -5.78 -6.17
N GLY A 35 -24.20 -4.77 -6.02
CA GLY A 35 -24.49 -3.51 -5.35
C GLY A 35 -23.69 -2.36 -5.92
N LEU A 36 -23.96 -1.17 -5.40
CA LEU A 36 -23.07 -0.03 -5.66
C LEU A 36 -21.78 -0.20 -4.87
N SER A 37 -20.67 0.25 -5.43
CA SER A 37 -19.37 0.19 -4.76
C SER A 37 -19.40 0.98 -3.44
N PRO A 38 -18.94 0.38 -2.31
CA PRO A 38 -18.72 1.13 -1.08
C PRO A 38 -17.40 1.90 -1.09
N PHE A 39 -16.60 1.76 -2.15
CA PHE A 39 -15.27 2.35 -2.27
C PHE A 39 -15.19 3.50 -3.28
N SER A 40 -16.23 3.71 -4.09
CA SER A 40 -16.31 4.79 -5.08
C SER A 40 -17.74 5.28 -5.23
N ASP A 41 -17.91 6.55 -5.65
CA ASP A 41 -19.23 7.08 -6.00
C ASP A 41 -19.58 6.65 -7.43
N GLU A 42 -20.63 5.85 -7.56
CA GLU A 42 -21.10 5.35 -8.85
C GLU A 42 -22.62 5.32 -8.94
N ARG A 43 -23.13 5.40 -10.19
CA ARG A 43 -24.58 5.34 -10.44
C ARG A 43 -25.05 3.96 -10.91
N SER A 44 -24.15 3.13 -11.38
CA SER A 44 -24.42 1.78 -11.87
C SER A 44 -23.68 0.76 -11.01
N PRO A 45 -24.34 -0.35 -10.59
CA PRO A 45 -23.70 -1.35 -9.72
C PRO A 45 -22.50 -2.01 -10.39
N SER A 46 -21.31 -1.82 -9.82
CA SER A 46 -20.05 -2.49 -10.22
C SER A 46 -19.50 -3.43 -9.14
N PHE A 47 -20.11 -3.45 -7.95
CA PHE A 47 -19.69 -4.30 -6.85
C PHE A 47 -20.43 -5.65 -6.92
N MET A 48 -19.67 -6.76 -6.98
CA MET A 48 -20.22 -8.12 -7.08
C MET A 48 -19.76 -8.99 -5.93
N VAL A 49 -20.67 -9.82 -5.41
CA VAL A 49 -20.40 -10.80 -4.36
C VAL A 49 -20.83 -12.17 -4.86
N SER A 50 -19.93 -13.14 -4.78
CA SER A 50 -20.17 -14.53 -5.17
C SER A 50 -20.19 -15.44 -3.93
N PRO A 51 -21.39 -15.82 -3.43
CA PRO A 51 -21.50 -16.73 -2.28
C PRO A 51 -20.86 -18.07 -2.52
N ALA A 52 -21.02 -18.64 -3.75
CA ALA A 52 -20.50 -19.94 -4.10
C ALA A 52 -18.95 -19.99 -4.09
N LYS A 53 -18.30 -18.86 -4.33
CA LYS A 53 -16.83 -18.73 -4.29
C LYS A 53 -16.34 -18.14 -2.97
N GLY A 54 -17.22 -17.62 -2.10
CA GLY A 54 -16.86 -16.96 -0.83
C GLY A 54 -16.12 -15.63 -1.00
N ILE A 55 -16.26 -14.95 -2.15
CA ILE A 55 -15.49 -13.76 -2.51
C ILE A 55 -16.36 -12.61 -3.02
N TRP A 56 -15.78 -11.42 -3.00
CA TRP A 56 -16.35 -10.22 -3.60
C TRP A 56 -15.33 -9.55 -4.53
N LYS A 57 -15.83 -8.76 -5.46
CA LYS A 57 -15.04 -7.95 -6.40
C LYS A 57 -15.75 -6.63 -6.66
N ASP A 58 -15.00 -5.56 -6.58
CA ASP A 58 -15.39 -4.23 -7.02
C ASP A 58 -14.69 -3.92 -8.35
N PHE A 59 -15.46 -3.91 -9.43
CA PHE A 59 -14.93 -3.68 -10.78
C PHE A 59 -14.61 -2.21 -11.04
N SER A 60 -15.10 -1.26 -10.22
CA SER A 60 -14.81 0.17 -10.36
C SER A 60 -13.42 0.51 -9.83
N THR A 61 -13.03 -0.09 -8.71
CA THR A 61 -11.74 0.19 -8.04
C THR A 61 -10.70 -0.92 -8.23
N GLY A 62 -11.10 -2.07 -8.78
CA GLY A 62 -10.25 -3.25 -8.90
C GLY A 62 -10.06 -4.03 -7.60
N LYS A 63 -10.62 -3.59 -6.46
CA LYS A 63 -10.50 -4.28 -5.17
C LYS A 63 -11.29 -5.58 -5.12
N GLY A 64 -10.79 -6.57 -4.38
CA GLY A 64 -11.48 -7.85 -4.20
C GLY A 64 -10.89 -8.69 -3.07
N GLY A 65 -11.58 -9.78 -2.71
CA GLY A 65 -11.14 -10.68 -1.66
C GLY A 65 -12.28 -11.47 -0.99
N ASN A 66 -12.02 -11.98 0.21
CA ASN A 66 -12.99 -12.67 1.07
C ASN A 66 -13.63 -11.70 2.09
N SER A 67 -14.44 -12.23 3.02
CA SER A 67 -15.09 -11.44 4.08
C SER A 67 -14.13 -10.67 4.97
N VAL A 68 -12.98 -11.27 5.31
CA VAL A 68 -11.94 -10.64 6.15
C VAL A 68 -11.30 -9.48 5.38
N LYS A 69 -10.93 -9.70 4.13
CA LYS A 69 -10.35 -8.64 3.27
C LYS A 69 -11.33 -7.49 3.07
N PHE A 70 -12.63 -7.77 2.95
CA PHE A 70 -13.66 -6.72 2.89
C PHE A 70 -13.64 -5.83 4.14
N LEU A 71 -13.62 -6.41 5.32
CA LEU A 71 -13.55 -5.65 6.58
C LEU A 71 -12.25 -4.86 6.70
N MET A 72 -11.14 -5.43 6.26
CA MET A 72 -9.87 -4.73 6.22
C MET A 72 -9.89 -3.52 5.28
N GLU A 73 -10.49 -3.66 4.09
CA GLU A 73 -10.57 -2.58 3.08
C GLU A 73 -11.65 -1.55 3.43
N HIS A 74 -12.85 -1.99 3.82
CA HIS A 74 -13.99 -1.12 4.08
C HIS A 74 -13.91 -0.44 5.46
N SER A 75 -13.66 -1.23 6.51
CA SER A 75 -13.66 -0.74 7.89
C SER A 75 -12.26 -0.43 8.41
N GLN A 76 -11.22 -0.67 7.59
CA GLN A 76 -9.82 -0.46 7.92
C GLN A 76 -9.38 -1.24 9.17
N PHE A 77 -9.93 -2.43 9.34
CA PHE A 77 -9.54 -3.33 10.41
C PHE A 77 -8.18 -3.97 10.08
N THR A 78 -7.38 -4.24 11.10
CA THR A 78 -6.28 -5.19 10.98
C THR A 78 -6.85 -6.61 10.86
N TYR A 79 -6.06 -7.54 10.36
CA TYR A 79 -6.48 -8.95 10.23
C TYR A 79 -7.02 -9.54 11.55
N PRO A 80 -6.35 -9.40 12.71
CA PRO A 80 -6.89 -9.89 13.98
C PRO A 80 -8.18 -9.19 14.41
N GLU A 81 -8.34 -7.91 14.11
CA GLU A 81 -9.58 -7.17 14.41
C GLU A 81 -10.75 -7.65 13.55
N ALA A 82 -10.50 -7.92 12.27
CA ALA A 82 -11.51 -8.48 11.37
C ALA A 82 -11.95 -9.88 11.83
N ILE A 83 -11.02 -10.76 12.22
CA ILE A 83 -11.34 -12.08 12.79
C ILE A 83 -12.16 -11.95 14.08
N ARG A 84 -11.77 -11.07 15.01
CA ARG A 84 -12.52 -10.83 16.25
C ARG A 84 -13.93 -10.27 15.99
N TYR A 85 -14.07 -9.39 15.00
CA TYR A 85 -15.36 -8.87 14.59
C TYR A 85 -16.29 -9.99 14.10
N LEU A 86 -15.80 -10.83 13.19
CA LEU A 86 -16.54 -11.98 12.66
C LEU A 86 -16.85 -13.00 13.75
N ALA A 87 -15.92 -13.32 14.62
CA ALA A 87 -16.14 -14.22 15.74
C ALA A 87 -17.28 -13.71 16.65
N ARG A 88 -17.33 -12.42 16.95
CA ARG A 88 -18.45 -11.82 17.71
C ARG A 88 -19.77 -11.88 16.93
N LYS A 89 -19.77 -11.56 15.64
CA LYS A 89 -20.96 -11.59 14.79
C LYS A 89 -21.61 -12.97 14.78
N TYR A 90 -20.80 -14.02 14.74
CA TYR A 90 -21.28 -15.41 14.65
C TYR A 90 -21.22 -16.17 15.98
N ASN A 91 -21.00 -15.50 17.11
CA ASN A 91 -20.89 -16.09 18.46
C ASN A 91 -19.88 -17.24 18.55
N ILE A 92 -18.74 -17.08 17.88
CA ILE A 92 -17.63 -18.06 17.91
C ILE A 92 -16.72 -17.67 19.08
N GLU A 93 -16.42 -18.64 19.95
CA GLU A 93 -15.48 -18.47 21.04
C GLU A 93 -14.05 -18.38 20.48
N ILE A 94 -13.31 -17.35 20.89
CA ILE A 94 -11.94 -17.12 20.42
C ILE A 94 -10.98 -17.89 21.30
N GLU A 95 -10.46 -19.01 20.77
CA GLU A 95 -9.34 -19.71 21.36
C GLU A 95 -8.04 -18.98 20.98
N GLU A 96 -7.23 -18.59 21.95
CA GLU A 96 -5.90 -18.06 21.72
C GLU A 96 -4.87 -19.17 21.90
N THR A 97 -3.98 -19.34 20.91
CA THR A 97 -2.84 -20.26 21.00
C THR A 97 -1.97 -19.88 22.21
N GLU A 98 -1.42 -20.88 22.88
CA GLU A 98 -0.51 -20.67 24.02
C GLU A 98 0.62 -19.71 23.62
N GLN A 99 0.43 -18.45 23.98
CA GLN A 99 1.50 -17.47 24.03
C GLN A 99 2.39 -17.84 25.21
N THR A 100 3.67 -17.54 25.11
CA THR A 100 4.53 -17.63 26.30
C THR A 100 3.93 -16.75 27.40
N ASP A 101 4.09 -17.13 28.66
CA ASP A 101 3.53 -16.36 29.79
C ASP A 101 3.95 -14.87 29.73
N ALA A 102 5.13 -14.58 29.19
CA ALA A 102 5.62 -13.22 28.94
C ALA A 102 4.81 -12.48 27.85
N GLU A 103 4.43 -13.14 26.76
CA GLU A 103 3.63 -12.54 25.68
C GLU A 103 2.18 -12.32 26.10
N LYS A 104 1.60 -13.23 26.89
CA LYS A 104 0.29 -13.04 27.52
C LYS A 104 0.29 -11.83 28.43
N ALA A 105 1.29 -11.76 29.33
CA ALA A 105 1.44 -10.63 30.25
C ALA A 105 1.56 -9.29 29.50
N MET A 106 2.35 -9.23 28.42
CA MET A 106 2.44 -8.02 27.58
C MET A 106 1.13 -7.66 26.90
N THR A 107 0.37 -8.65 26.40
CA THR A 107 -0.93 -8.42 25.76
C THR A 107 -1.94 -7.90 26.78
N ASP A 108 -1.98 -8.47 27.97
CA ASP A 108 -2.86 -8.05 29.06
C ASP A 108 -2.53 -6.64 29.57
N VAL A 109 -1.23 -6.27 29.63
CA VAL A 109 -0.77 -4.92 29.95
C VAL A 109 -1.25 -3.92 28.90
N ARG A 110 -1.05 -4.20 27.62
CA ARG A 110 -1.51 -3.31 26.54
C ARG A 110 -3.03 -3.17 26.52
N GLU A 111 -3.78 -4.24 26.72
CA GLU A 111 -5.24 -4.20 26.80
C GLU A 111 -5.70 -3.36 28.01
N SER A 112 -5.04 -3.50 29.16
CA SER A 112 -5.30 -2.67 30.34
C SER A 112 -5.03 -1.18 30.09
N MET A 113 -3.97 -0.85 29.33
CA MET A 113 -3.67 0.52 28.91
C MET A 113 -4.75 1.10 27.98
N TYR A 114 -5.29 0.29 27.05
CA TYR A 114 -6.43 0.71 26.21
C TYR A 114 -7.68 0.97 27.03
N LEU A 115 -8.02 0.09 27.98
CA LEU A 115 -9.18 0.26 28.85
C LEU A 115 -9.08 1.54 29.70
N VAL A 116 -7.91 1.83 30.24
CA VAL A 116 -7.65 3.07 30.99
C VAL A 116 -7.77 4.31 30.09
N SER A 117 -7.28 4.24 28.85
CA SER A 117 -7.39 5.34 27.89
C SER A 117 -8.86 5.59 27.46
N GLU A 118 -9.62 4.52 27.23
CA GLU A 118 -11.05 4.64 26.91
C GLU A 118 -11.86 5.22 28.08
N PHE A 119 -11.59 4.76 29.29
CA PHE A 119 -12.17 5.35 30.50
C PHE A 119 -11.83 6.84 30.63
N ALA A 120 -10.58 7.24 30.37
CA ALA A 120 -10.18 8.65 30.43
C ALA A 120 -10.89 9.50 29.39
N LYS A 121 -11.12 8.99 28.15
CA LYS A 121 -11.91 9.66 27.12
C LYS A 121 -13.33 9.94 27.62
N GLU A 122 -14.00 8.92 28.14
CA GLU A 122 -15.35 9.04 28.67
C GLU A 122 -15.40 10.02 29.86
N TYR A 123 -14.42 9.94 30.77
CA TYR A 123 -14.33 10.83 31.91
C TYR A 123 -14.19 12.29 31.48
N PHE A 124 -13.26 12.60 30.58
CA PHE A 124 -13.04 13.98 30.11
C PHE A 124 -14.26 14.50 29.33
N HIS A 125 -14.88 13.68 28.51
CA HIS A 125 -16.09 14.06 27.76
C HIS A 125 -17.28 14.32 28.70
N ASN A 126 -17.50 13.44 29.67
CA ASN A 126 -18.53 13.62 30.68
C ASN A 126 -18.28 14.84 31.56
N THR A 127 -17.02 15.09 31.94
CA THR A 127 -16.64 16.30 32.70
C THR A 127 -16.94 17.57 31.90
N LEU A 128 -16.62 17.60 30.60
CA LEU A 128 -16.94 18.71 29.71
C LEU A 128 -18.44 19.03 29.69
N LEU A 129 -19.28 18.01 29.54
CA LEU A 129 -20.71 18.17 29.30
C LEU A 129 -21.54 18.31 30.58
N ASN A 130 -21.10 17.75 31.70
CA ASN A 130 -21.92 17.61 32.89
C ASN A 130 -21.43 18.40 34.10
N SER A 131 -20.13 18.67 34.23
CA SER A 131 -19.65 19.48 35.36
C SER A 131 -19.83 20.99 35.12
N GLU A 132 -19.99 21.77 36.21
CA GLU A 132 -20.09 23.21 36.11
C GLU A 132 -18.82 23.85 35.55
N GLU A 133 -17.64 23.41 36.02
CA GLU A 133 -16.33 23.84 35.53
C GLU A 133 -16.13 23.49 34.05
N GLY A 134 -16.47 22.28 33.65
CA GLY A 134 -16.39 21.81 32.26
C GLY A 134 -17.26 22.64 31.33
N LYS A 135 -18.48 22.99 31.74
CA LYS A 135 -19.38 23.85 30.96
C LYS A 135 -18.88 25.30 30.89
N ALA A 136 -18.49 25.87 32.02
CA ALA A 136 -18.09 27.25 32.11
C ALA A 136 -16.77 27.53 31.38
N ILE A 137 -15.82 26.60 31.37
CA ILE A 137 -14.48 26.78 30.81
C ILE A 137 -14.33 26.01 29.49
N GLY A 138 -14.44 24.67 29.54
CA GLY A 138 -14.12 23.83 28.42
C GLY A 138 -15.12 23.93 27.27
N LEU A 139 -16.44 23.85 27.59
CA LEU A 139 -17.49 23.94 26.60
C LEU A 139 -17.59 25.36 26.01
N SER A 140 -17.42 26.41 26.83
CA SER A 140 -17.38 27.80 26.36
C SER A 140 -16.26 28.00 25.36
N TYR A 141 -15.08 27.47 25.62
CA TYR A 141 -13.95 27.54 24.68
C TYR A 141 -14.28 26.89 23.33
N PHE A 142 -14.88 25.70 23.31
CA PHE A 142 -15.25 25.04 22.06
C PHE A 142 -16.38 25.79 21.34
N LYS A 143 -17.33 26.39 22.08
CA LYS A 143 -18.40 27.21 21.51
C LYS A 143 -17.89 28.52 20.91
N GLU A 144 -16.97 29.20 21.58
CA GLU A 144 -16.28 30.39 21.07
C GLU A 144 -15.50 30.10 19.77
N ARG A 145 -14.99 28.89 19.64
CA ARG A 145 -14.38 28.38 18.38
C ARG A 145 -15.40 28.02 17.31
N GLY A 146 -16.69 28.06 17.61
CA GLY A 146 -17.76 27.75 16.66
C GLY A 146 -18.06 26.26 16.55
N PHE A 147 -17.55 25.38 17.44
CA PHE A 147 -17.83 23.95 17.34
C PHE A 147 -19.26 23.64 17.78
N THR A 148 -19.96 22.83 16.97
CA THR A 148 -21.31 22.35 17.25
C THR A 148 -21.31 21.24 18.30
N ASN A 149 -22.47 20.96 18.89
CA ASN A 149 -22.60 19.84 19.83
C ASN A 149 -22.32 18.48 19.15
N GLU A 150 -22.71 18.35 17.89
CA GLU A 150 -22.47 17.15 17.08
C GLU A 150 -20.97 16.93 16.87
N THR A 151 -20.25 17.99 16.53
CA THR A 151 -18.79 17.94 16.36
C THR A 151 -18.07 17.59 17.66
N ILE A 152 -18.46 18.21 18.78
CA ILE A 152 -17.91 17.93 20.12
C ILE A 152 -18.13 16.44 20.46
N LYS A 153 -19.31 15.88 20.15
CA LYS A 153 -19.61 14.47 20.35
C LYS A 153 -18.85 13.56 19.38
N LYS A 154 -18.82 13.91 18.08
CA LYS A 154 -18.12 13.13 17.03
C LYS A 154 -16.65 12.93 17.36
N PHE A 155 -15.97 13.93 17.86
CA PHE A 155 -14.56 13.88 18.25
C PHE A 155 -14.35 13.58 19.74
N SER A 156 -15.40 13.31 20.50
CA SER A 156 -15.34 13.02 21.94
C SER A 156 -14.52 14.06 22.72
N LEU A 157 -14.63 15.34 22.36
CA LEU A 157 -13.87 16.41 22.98
C LEU A 157 -14.16 16.47 24.47
N GLY A 158 -13.16 16.78 25.28
CA GLY A 158 -13.23 16.68 26.72
C GLY A 158 -12.63 17.87 27.46
N TYR A 159 -12.75 17.83 28.78
CA TYR A 159 -12.12 18.77 29.69
C TYR A 159 -11.55 18.03 30.90
N SER A 160 -10.31 18.32 31.24
CA SER A 160 -9.65 17.87 32.45
C SER A 160 -9.71 18.99 33.49
N PRO A 161 -10.31 18.79 34.68
CA PRO A 161 -10.46 19.81 35.69
C PRO A 161 -9.12 20.38 36.19
N GLU A 162 -9.14 21.57 36.80
CA GLU A 162 -7.97 22.17 37.45
C GLU A 162 -7.51 21.43 38.71
N THR A 163 -8.40 20.55 39.24
CA THR A 163 -8.13 19.71 40.42
C THR A 163 -6.90 18.83 40.17
N TRP A 164 -6.05 18.68 41.21
CA TRP A 164 -4.74 18.04 41.12
C TRP A 164 -4.74 16.60 40.65
N ASP A 165 -5.75 15.80 41.10
CA ASP A 165 -5.78 14.34 40.97
C ASP A 165 -7.21 13.81 40.70
N ALA A 166 -8.06 14.59 40.02
CA ALA A 166 -9.49 14.27 39.82
C ALA A 166 -9.67 12.98 39.00
N LEU A 167 -9.00 12.86 37.85
CA LEU A 167 -9.03 11.65 37.03
C LEU A 167 -8.43 10.45 37.77
N THR A 168 -7.25 10.66 38.37
CA THR A 168 -6.54 9.60 39.10
C THR A 168 -7.39 9.00 40.20
N LYS A 169 -8.04 9.82 41.04
CA LYS A 169 -8.95 9.36 42.09
C LYS A 169 -10.15 8.59 41.56
N GLU A 170 -10.79 9.13 40.52
CA GLU A 170 -11.95 8.47 39.89
C GLU A 170 -11.58 7.11 39.30
N ALA A 171 -10.43 7.03 38.60
CA ALA A 171 -9.92 5.78 38.03
C ALA A 171 -9.61 4.73 39.09
N LEU A 172 -8.88 5.11 40.15
CA LEU A 172 -8.58 4.22 41.26
C LEU A 172 -9.85 3.76 41.99
N GLY A 173 -10.82 4.66 42.17
CA GLY A 173 -12.15 4.33 42.76
C GLY A 173 -12.95 3.32 41.95
N LYS A 174 -12.73 3.25 40.62
CA LYS A 174 -13.33 2.27 39.71
C LYS A 174 -12.50 0.99 39.54
N GLY A 175 -11.38 0.88 40.25
CA GLY A 175 -10.55 -0.34 40.25
C GLY A 175 -9.47 -0.38 39.18
N TYR A 176 -9.23 0.71 38.44
CA TYR A 176 -8.08 0.80 37.55
C TYR A 176 -6.78 0.92 38.35
N LYS A 177 -5.70 0.32 37.87
CA LYS A 177 -4.42 0.34 38.58
C LYS A 177 -3.59 1.58 38.22
N LEU A 178 -2.89 2.13 39.19
CA LEU A 178 -2.06 3.32 39.03
C LEU A 178 -0.97 3.12 37.95
N GLU A 179 -0.37 1.91 37.91
CA GLU A 179 0.67 1.55 36.93
C GLU A 179 0.26 1.79 35.47
N PHE A 180 -1.02 1.53 35.09
CA PHE A 180 -1.53 1.76 33.75
C PHE A 180 -1.85 3.23 33.48
N LEU A 181 -2.27 3.98 34.49
CA LEU A 181 -2.44 5.43 34.41
C LEU A 181 -1.09 6.14 34.18
N GLU A 182 -0.03 5.64 34.80
CA GLU A 182 1.35 6.12 34.62
C GLU A 182 1.90 5.72 33.26
N SER A 183 1.78 4.47 32.87
CA SER A 183 2.27 3.94 31.59
C SER A 183 1.61 4.63 30.38
N THR A 184 0.33 5.03 30.48
CA THR A 184 -0.36 5.83 29.47
C THR A 184 -0.06 7.32 29.57
N GLY A 185 0.62 7.76 30.64
CA GLY A 185 0.94 9.16 30.89
C GLY A 185 -0.28 10.02 31.23
N LEU A 186 -1.36 9.43 31.72
CA LEU A 186 -2.52 10.16 32.25
C LEU A 186 -2.22 10.73 33.64
N THR A 187 -1.46 9.99 34.43
CA THR A 187 -1.01 10.35 35.77
C THR A 187 0.51 10.44 35.82
N ILE A 188 1.03 11.38 36.60
CA ILE A 188 2.46 11.48 36.91
C ILE A 188 2.64 11.09 38.37
N ALA A 189 3.37 9.98 38.61
CA ALA A 189 3.75 9.58 39.96
C ALA A 189 4.89 10.49 40.47
N ARG A 190 4.72 11.03 41.67
CA ARG A 190 5.79 11.54 42.50
C ARG A 190 5.72 10.84 43.84
N GLU A 191 6.87 10.70 44.50
CA GLU A 191 7.08 9.87 45.70
C GLU A 191 5.98 10.00 46.77
N ASP A 192 5.31 11.16 46.86
CA ASP A 192 4.27 11.42 47.87
C ASP A 192 2.85 11.58 47.37
N ARG A 193 2.63 11.97 46.08
CA ARG A 193 1.29 12.21 45.52
C ARG A 193 1.24 12.10 44.01
N PRO A 194 0.49 11.16 43.44
CA PRO A 194 0.20 11.13 42.01
C PRO A 194 -0.68 12.32 41.63
N PHE A 195 -0.49 12.86 40.40
CA PHE A 195 -1.29 13.95 39.90
C PHE A 195 -1.61 13.82 38.42
N ASP A 196 -2.73 14.44 38.01
CA ASP A 196 -3.21 14.40 36.63
C ASP A 196 -2.31 15.23 35.71
N ARG A 197 -1.81 14.61 34.64
CA ARG A 197 -0.91 15.26 33.68
C ARG A 197 -1.59 16.42 32.93
N PHE A 198 -2.88 16.28 32.64
CA PHE A 198 -3.64 17.19 31.76
C PHE A 198 -4.51 18.18 32.51
N LYS A 199 -4.33 18.40 33.79
CA LYS A 199 -5.16 19.29 34.59
C LYS A 199 -5.32 20.67 33.95
N GLY A 200 -6.57 21.23 34.01
CA GLY A 200 -6.91 22.55 33.49
C GLY A 200 -6.81 22.70 31.96
N ARG A 201 -7.01 21.57 31.22
CA ARG A 201 -6.89 21.55 29.76
C ARG A 201 -8.16 21.05 29.09
N VAL A 202 -8.45 21.60 27.90
CA VAL A 202 -9.36 20.97 26.95
C VAL A 202 -8.65 19.81 26.28
N MET A 203 -9.39 18.69 26.07
CA MET A 203 -8.85 17.40 25.71
C MET A 203 -9.27 16.97 24.32
N PHE A 204 -8.33 16.43 23.57
CA PHE A 204 -8.49 15.88 22.23
C PHE A 204 -8.03 14.43 22.25
N PRO A 205 -8.96 13.44 22.24
CA PRO A 205 -8.60 12.02 22.16
C PRO A 205 -7.92 11.73 20.83
N ILE A 206 -6.81 10.97 20.86
CA ILE A 206 -6.07 10.52 19.68
C ILE A 206 -6.40 9.05 19.50
N GLU A 207 -7.05 8.72 18.38
CA GLU A 207 -7.57 7.39 18.11
C GLU A 207 -6.76 6.69 17.01
N SER A 208 -6.68 5.37 17.09
CA SER A 208 -6.15 4.51 16.02
C SER A 208 -7.08 4.47 14.81
N MET A 209 -6.66 3.86 13.70
CA MET A 209 -7.54 3.61 12.55
C MET A 209 -8.78 2.77 12.92
N SER A 210 -8.71 1.92 13.94
CA SER A 210 -9.83 1.11 14.45
C SER A 210 -10.70 1.84 15.48
N GLY A 211 -10.35 3.07 15.88
CA GLY A 211 -11.12 3.88 16.84
C GLY A 211 -10.76 3.62 18.30
N ARG A 212 -9.70 2.86 18.60
CA ARG A 212 -9.20 2.70 19.98
C ARG A 212 -8.42 3.93 20.39
N VAL A 213 -8.63 4.39 21.63
CA VAL A 213 -7.90 5.54 22.18
C VAL A 213 -6.47 5.18 22.50
N LEU A 214 -5.54 5.85 21.85
CA LEU A 214 -4.09 5.66 22.00
C LEU A 214 -3.50 6.62 23.05
N GLY A 215 -3.99 7.86 23.05
CA GLY A 215 -3.50 8.94 23.90
C GLY A 215 -4.34 10.20 23.75
N PHE A 216 -3.79 11.30 24.21
CA PHE A 216 -4.50 12.58 24.26
C PHE A 216 -3.60 13.77 23.90
N GLY A 217 -4.19 14.75 23.24
CA GLY A 217 -3.70 16.11 23.21
C GLY A 217 -4.45 16.98 24.22
N GLY A 218 -3.76 17.81 24.96
CA GLY A 218 -4.37 18.73 25.93
C GLY A 218 -3.94 20.17 25.69
N ARG A 219 -4.88 21.10 25.43
CA ARG A 219 -4.59 22.52 25.25
C ARG A 219 -4.92 23.29 26.52
N ILE A 220 -3.93 24.06 27.03
CA ILE A 220 -4.14 24.98 28.15
C ILE A 220 -4.92 26.22 27.69
N LEU A 221 -5.82 26.71 28.55
CA LEU A 221 -6.63 27.91 28.26
C LEU A 221 -6.12 29.16 28.95
N THR A 222 -5.19 29.01 29.88
CA THR A 222 -4.56 30.15 30.59
C THR A 222 -3.42 30.75 29.78
N ASN A 223 -3.14 32.03 30.00
CA ASN A 223 -2.03 32.75 29.34
C ASN A 223 -0.66 32.57 30.06
N ASP A 224 -0.45 31.42 30.72
CA ASP A 224 0.83 31.12 31.35
C ASP A 224 1.91 30.87 30.29
N LYS A 225 2.81 31.83 30.11
CA LYS A 225 3.94 31.75 29.18
C LYS A 225 4.96 30.66 29.51
N LYS A 226 4.92 30.05 30.70
CA LYS A 226 5.81 28.98 31.13
C LYS A 226 5.25 27.60 30.81
N ALA A 227 3.95 27.49 30.59
CA ALA A 227 3.30 26.21 30.25
C ALA A 227 3.19 26.05 28.74
N ALA A 228 3.49 24.84 28.25
CA ALA A 228 3.28 24.50 26.83
C ALA A 228 1.80 24.65 26.46
N LYS A 229 1.51 25.41 25.37
CA LYS A 229 0.15 25.63 24.86
C LYS A 229 -0.55 24.33 24.60
N TYR A 230 0.13 23.40 23.94
CA TYR A 230 -0.33 22.01 23.71
C TYR A 230 0.60 21.01 24.41
N LEU A 231 0.02 20.01 25.04
CA LEU A 231 0.71 18.92 25.69
C LEU A 231 0.12 17.60 25.17
N ASN A 232 0.94 16.72 24.63
CA ASN A 232 0.52 15.41 24.18
C ASN A 232 0.89 14.33 25.21
N SER A 233 0.22 13.17 25.12
CA SER A 233 0.64 11.96 25.83
C SER A 233 2.12 11.65 25.55
N PRO A 234 2.86 11.12 26.51
CA PRO A 234 4.22 10.63 26.26
C PRO A 234 4.19 9.38 25.39
N GLU A 235 5.34 8.99 24.85
CA GLU A 235 5.49 7.69 24.20
C GLU A 235 5.12 6.55 25.18
N SER A 236 4.43 5.53 24.67
CA SER A 236 4.03 4.36 25.46
C SER A 236 3.85 3.15 24.52
N ASP A 237 3.59 1.96 25.09
CA ASP A 237 3.38 0.74 24.32
C ASP A 237 2.17 0.79 23.38
N ILE A 238 1.23 1.72 23.60
CA ILE A 238 0.04 1.92 22.76
C ILE A 238 0.06 3.23 21.99
N TYR A 239 0.92 4.20 22.32
CA TYR A 239 0.98 5.51 21.70
C TYR A 239 2.38 5.87 21.23
N HIS A 240 2.56 5.97 19.92
CA HIS A 240 3.79 6.47 19.31
C HIS A 240 3.44 7.68 18.43
N LYS A 241 3.93 8.86 18.78
CA LYS A 241 3.65 10.10 18.04
C LYS A 241 3.98 10.01 16.56
N SER A 242 5.07 9.32 16.26
CA SER A 242 5.54 9.10 14.88
C SER A 242 4.66 8.17 14.05
N LYS A 243 3.70 7.45 14.65
CA LYS A 243 2.88 6.42 14.01
C LYS A 243 1.38 6.70 14.06
N VAL A 244 0.99 7.91 14.47
CA VAL A 244 -0.43 8.27 14.61
C VAL A 244 -0.70 9.59 13.89
N LEU A 245 -1.92 9.73 13.37
CA LEU A 245 -2.47 10.95 12.81
C LEU A 245 -3.80 11.25 13.52
N TYR A 246 -3.97 12.48 13.96
CA TYR A 246 -5.23 12.91 14.56
C TYR A 246 -6.34 12.99 13.51
N GLY A 247 -7.52 12.52 13.86
CA GLY A 247 -8.68 12.52 12.97
C GLY A 247 -8.71 11.34 11.98
N ILE A 248 -7.69 10.47 11.96
CA ILE A 248 -7.62 9.36 10.98
C ILE A 248 -8.80 8.39 11.09
N PHE A 249 -9.32 8.15 12.31
CA PHE A 249 -10.49 7.30 12.51
C PHE A 249 -11.73 7.88 11.84
N GLN A 250 -11.98 9.18 12.01
CA GLN A 250 -13.11 9.89 11.43
C GLN A 250 -12.96 10.06 9.92
N ALA A 251 -11.71 10.24 9.43
CA ALA A 251 -11.40 10.60 8.06
C ALA A 251 -11.25 9.40 7.10
N LYS A 252 -10.92 8.21 7.60
CA LYS A 252 -10.49 7.05 6.80
C LYS A 252 -11.42 6.68 5.64
N GLN A 253 -12.73 6.70 5.85
CA GLN A 253 -13.71 6.37 4.81
C GLN A 253 -13.77 7.46 3.73
N SER A 254 -13.80 8.73 4.16
CA SER A 254 -13.83 9.87 3.25
C SER A 254 -12.53 10.01 2.46
N ILE A 255 -11.36 9.71 3.06
CA ILE A 255 -10.07 9.64 2.36
C ILE A 255 -10.11 8.58 1.24
N ALA A 256 -10.54 7.37 1.56
CA ALA A 256 -10.62 6.28 0.59
C ALA A 256 -11.64 6.59 -0.52
N LYS A 257 -12.81 7.14 -0.18
CA LYS A 257 -13.88 7.46 -1.12
C LYS A 257 -13.50 8.61 -2.07
N GLN A 258 -12.91 9.68 -1.53
CA GLN A 258 -12.52 10.86 -2.31
C GLN A 258 -11.13 10.70 -2.97
N ASN A 259 -10.44 9.60 -2.68
CA ASN A 259 -9.09 9.30 -3.15
C ASN A 259 -8.12 10.47 -2.95
N ASN A 260 -8.26 11.20 -1.84
CA ASN A 260 -7.39 12.31 -1.44
C ASN A 260 -7.43 12.48 0.07
N CYS A 261 -6.28 12.84 0.67
CA CYS A 261 -6.14 13.17 2.08
C CYS A 261 -5.65 14.61 2.23
N TYR A 262 -6.38 15.43 2.95
CA TYR A 262 -5.89 16.72 3.39
C TYR A 262 -5.08 16.57 4.68
N LEU A 263 -3.86 17.09 4.69
CA LEU A 263 -2.97 17.09 5.85
C LEU A 263 -2.83 18.51 6.39
N VAL A 264 -3.18 18.70 7.65
CA VAL A 264 -3.04 19.96 8.42
C VAL A 264 -2.11 19.78 9.61
N GLU A 265 -1.83 20.85 10.36
CA GLU A 265 -0.89 20.80 11.50
C GLU A 265 -1.59 20.47 12.82
N GLY A 266 -2.75 21.05 13.11
CA GLY A 266 -3.37 21.06 14.42
C GLY A 266 -4.67 20.30 14.57
N TYR A 267 -5.04 20.04 15.83
CA TYR A 267 -6.31 19.39 16.20
C TYR A 267 -7.53 20.19 15.75
N THR A 268 -7.48 21.50 15.95
CA THR A 268 -8.61 22.39 15.65
C THR A 268 -8.87 22.52 14.17
N ASP A 269 -7.82 22.45 13.35
CA ASP A 269 -7.93 22.49 11.89
C ASP A 269 -8.70 21.28 11.38
N VAL A 270 -8.36 20.07 11.86
CA VAL A 270 -9.09 18.83 11.52
C VAL A 270 -10.55 18.96 11.90
N ILE A 271 -10.85 19.40 13.13
CA ILE A 271 -12.21 19.46 13.63
C ILE A 271 -13.03 20.47 12.83
N GLN A 272 -12.45 21.64 12.53
CA GLN A 272 -13.15 22.69 11.80
C GLN A 272 -13.41 22.31 10.35
N PHE A 273 -12.43 21.72 9.65
CA PHE A 273 -12.62 21.19 8.31
C PHE A 273 -13.70 20.11 8.27
N ASN A 274 -13.63 19.16 9.20
CA ASN A 274 -14.64 18.11 9.31
C ASN A 274 -16.04 18.68 9.54
N GLN A 275 -16.17 19.70 10.40
CA GLN A 275 -17.43 20.38 10.63
C GLN A 275 -17.93 21.16 9.41
N ALA A 276 -17.02 21.71 8.61
CA ALA A 276 -17.33 22.37 7.34
C ALA A 276 -17.67 21.39 6.20
N GLY A 277 -17.65 20.08 6.46
CA GLY A 277 -17.99 19.03 5.47
C GLY A 277 -16.77 18.46 4.73
N ILE A 278 -15.56 18.91 5.00
CA ILE A 278 -14.32 18.32 4.47
C ILE A 278 -13.86 17.23 5.46
N GLU A 279 -14.35 16.01 5.27
CA GLU A 279 -14.14 14.93 6.24
C GLU A 279 -12.82 14.16 6.04
N ASN A 280 -12.18 14.26 4.88
CA ASN A 280 -10.93 13.57 4.50
C ASN A 280 -9.68 14.32 4.98
N VAL A 281 -9.69 14.83 6.21
CA VAL A 281 -8.63 15.66 6.80
C VAL A 281 -8.03 15.02 8.04
N VAL A 282 -6.68 15.08 8.17
CA VAL A 282 -5.91 14.56 9.31
C VAL A 282 -4.82 15.54 9.71
N ALA A 283 -4.29 15.41 10.94
CA ALA A 283 -3.17 16.23 11.40
C ALA A 283 -2.01 15.42 11.99
N SER A 284 -0.77 15.93 11.80
CA SER A 284 0.45 15.43 12.44
C SER A 284 0.55 15.80 13.92
N SER A 285 -0.28 16.76 14.38
CA SER A 285 -0.49 17.14 15.80
C SER A 285 0.76 17.63 16.54
N GLY A 286 1.46 18.59 15.94
CA GLY A 286 2.60 19.27 16.56
C GLY A 286 3.90 18.47 16.52
N THR A 287 4.02 17.54 15.59
CA THR A 287 5.26 16.85 15.24
C THR A 287 5.57 17.06 13.76
N ALA A 288 6.86 17.04 13.39
CA ALA A 288 7.22 16.94 11.98
C ALA A 288 6.64 15.64 11.40
N LEU A 289 6.16 15.70 10.16
CA LEU A 289 5.62 14.54 9.45
C LEU A 289 6.67 13.43 9.37
N THR A 290 6.24 12.18 9.57
CA THR A 290 7.11 11.00 9.58
C THR A 290 6.74 10.01 8.47
N PRO A 291 7.68 9.15 8.02
CA PRO A 291 7.38 8.08 7.07
C PRO A 291 6.25 7.16 7.54
N ASP A 292 6.20 6.80 8.82
CA ASP A 292 5.14 5.93 9.35
C ASP A 292 3.74 6.60 9.27
N GLN A 293 3.65 7.91 9.51
CA GLN A 293 2.40 8.67 9.33
C GLN A 293 1.99 8.74 7.87
N ILE A 294 2.94 8.93 6.96
CA ILE A 294 2.68 8.92 5.51
C ILE A 294 2.17 7.55 5.06
N ARG A 295 2.77 6.46 5.54
CA ARG A 295 2.32 5.09 5.25
C ARG A 295 0.91 4.81 5.75
N LEU A 296 0.46 5.44 6.86
CA LEU A 296 -0.95 5.34 7.28
C LEU A 296 -1.89 5.92 6.24
N VAL A 297 -1.57 7.09 5.67
CA VAL A 297 -2.35 7.69 4.59
C VAL A 297 -2.26 6.86 3.31
N ASN A 298 -1.06 6.36 2.96
CA ASN A 298 -0.82 5.58 1.74
C ASN A 298 -1.64 4.27 1.69
N ARG A 299 -2.05 3.72 2.84
CA ARG A 299 -3.00 2.59 2.90
C ARG A 299 -4.39 2.95 2.39
N LEU A 300 -4.77 4.21 2.42
CA LEU A 300 -6.11 4.70 2.07
C LEU A 300 -6.15 5.35 0.69
N THR A 301 -5.11 6.10 0.34
CA THR A 301 -4.98 6.83 -0.94
C THR A 301 -3.51 7.12 -1.24
N ARG A 302 -3.18 7.21 -2.53
CA ARG A 302 -1.86 7.70 -2.98
C ARG A 302 -1.78 9.22 -3.10
N ASN A 303 -2.89 9.94 -2.91
CA ASN A 303 -2.95 11.39 -3.12
C ASN A 303 -3.05 12.11 -1.78
N ILE A 304 -2.16 13.04 -1.53
CA ILE A 304 -2.15 13.88 -0.34
C ILE A 304 -2.06 15.35 -0.74
N THR A 305 -2.89 16.17 -0.12
CA THR A 305 -2.85 17.63 -0.27
C THR A 305 -2.48 18.22 1.07
N VAL A 306 -1.29 18.84 1.16
CA VAL A 306 -0.80 19.48 2.37
C VAL A 306 -1.31 20.91 2.42
N LEU A 307 -1.95 21.27 3.53
CA LEU A 307 -2.53 22.59 3.76
C LEU A 307 -1.62 23.36 4.73
N PHE A 308 -1.17 24.54 4.33
CA PHE A 308 -0.25 25.36 5.09
C PHE A 308 -0.86 26.68 5.49
N ASP A 309 -0.48 27.15 6.68
CA ASP A 309 -0.73 28.51 7.10
C ASP A 309 -0.08 29.50 6.14
N GLY A 310 -0.67 30.68 5.96
CA GLY A 310 -0.20 31.71 5.03
C GLY A 310 1.14 32.34 5.38
N ASP A 311 1.87 31.85 6.38
CA ASP A 311 3.12 32.43 6.83
C ASP A 311 4.36 31.92 6.08
N ALA A 312 5.29 32.80 5.72
CA ALA A 312 6.48 32.46 4.93
C ALA A 312 7.51 31.60 5.68
N ALA A 313 7.43 31.47 7.01
CA ALA A 313 8.34 30.64 7.80
C ALA A 313 7.86 29.20 7.86
N GLY A 314 6.56 28.98 8.02
CA GLY A 314 5.90 27.66 7.92
C GLY A 314 6.10 27.03 6.56
N LEU A 315 5.94 27.79 5.47
CA LEU A 315 6.12 27.36 4.09
C LEU A 315 7.51 26.75 3.81
N ARG A 316 8.60 27.29 4.41
CA ARG A 316 9.96 26.75 4.23
C ARG A 316 10.23 25.48 5.05
N ALA A 317 9.62 25.34 6.22
CA ALA A 317 9.70 24.12 7.03
C ALA A 317 8.96 22.96 6.38
N SER A 318 7.95 23.27 5.59
CA SER A 318 7.03 22.34 4.94
C SER A 318 7.66 21.57 3.77
N VAL A 319 8.69 22.11 3.13
CA VAL A 319 9.39 21.49 1.99
C VAL A 319 9.92 20.10 2.36
N ARG A 320 10.40 19.90 3.61
CA ARG A 320 10.86 18.57 4.07
C ARG A 320 9.76 17.54 4.14
N GLY A 321 8.55 17.94 4.51
CA GLY A 321 7.37 17.06 4.54
C GLY A 321 7.00 16.58 3.15
N ILE A 322 7.10 17.46 2.15
CA ILE A 322 6.85 17.12 0.74
C ILE A 322 7.83 16.04 0.26
N ASP A 323 9.12 16.20 0.53
CA ASP A 323 10.14 15.24 0.11
C ASP A 323 9.92 13.85 0.72
N LEU A 324 9.53 13.76 2.00
CA LEU A 324 9.16 12.50 2.65
C LEU A 324 7.93 11.82 2.00
N ILE A 325 6.94 12.62 1.59
CA ILE A 325 5.75 12.10 0.90
C ILE A 325 6.13 11.52 -0.47
N LEU A 326 7.02 12.22 -1.20
CA LEU A 326 7.54 11.76 -2.48
C LEU A 326 8.36 10.48 -2.35
N GLU A 327 9.19 10.35 -1.30
CA GLU A 327 9.97 9.13 -0.99
C GLU A 327 9.09 7.90 -0.78
N GLU A 328 7.91 8.06 -0.19
CA GLU A 328 6.92 6.98 0.02
C GLU A 328 6.07 6.71 -1.25
N GLY A 329 6.40 7.32 -2.39
CA GLY A 329 5.75 7.10 -3.69
C GLY A 329 4.35 7.66 -3.81
N MET A 330 4.00 8.68 -3.02
CA MET A 330 2.70 9.34 -3.05
C MET A 330 2.73 10.59 -3.93
N ASN A 331 1.57 10.93 -4.48
CA ASN A 331 1.34 12.19 -5.18
C ASN A 331 1.07 13.29 -4.16
N VAL A 332 1.79 14.40 -4.24
CA VAL A 332 1.63 15.50 -3.29
C VAL A 332 1.22 16.79 -4.00
N ARG A 333 0.16 17.40 -3.49
CA ARG A 333 -0.26 18.75 -3.81
C ARG A 333 -0.14 19.64 -2.58
N VAL A 334 -0.08 20.92 -2.79
CA VAL A 334 0.09 21.92 -1.74
C VAL A 334 -0.92 23.04 -1.94
N CYS A 335 -1.63 23.40 -0.86
CA CYS A 335 -2.50 24.55 -0.82
C CYS A 335 -2.05 25.46 0.32
N ALA A 336 -1.75 26.72 0.02
CA ALA A 336 -1.45 27.74 1.00
C ALA A 336 -2.66 28.66 1.15
N PHE A 337 -2.97 29.04 2.40
CA PHE A 337 -4.03 30.00 2.69
C PHE A 337 -3.53 31.45 2.52
N PRO A 338 -4.45 32.43 2.41
CA PRO A 338 -4.09 33.85 2.35
C PRO A 338 -3.32 34.32 3.58
N ASP A 339 -2.50 35.36 3.41
CA ASP A 339 -1.72 35.94 4.51
C ASP A 339 -2.58 36.24 5.72
N GLY A 340 -2.19 35.70 6.89
CA GLY A 340 -2.88 35.88 8.15
C GLY A 340 -4.07 34.92 8.40
N GLU A 341 -4.35 34.01 7.47
CA GLU A 341 -5.33 32.94 7.65
C GLU A 341 -4.61 31.61 7.89
N ASP A 342 -5.19 30.78 8.78
CA ASP A 342 -4.88 29.39 8.96
C ASP A 342 -6.08 28.52 8.51
N PRO A 343 -5.93 27.20 8.37
CA PRO A 343 -7.03 26.32 7.95
C PRO A 343 -8.28 26.48 8.83
N ASP A 344 -8.14 26.57 10.16
CA ASP A 344 -9.26 26.74 11.11
C ASP A 344 -10.00 28.07 10.87
N SER A 345 -9.28 29.19 10.78
CA SER A 345 -9.89 30.51 10.58
C SER A 345 -10.58 30.65 9.23
N PHE A 346 -9.96 30.09 8.18
CA PHE A 346 -10.50 30.12 6.83
C PHE A 346 -11.77 29.27 6.71
N ALA A 347 -11.77 28.06 7.26
CA ALA A 347 -12.95 27.19 7.24
C ALA A 347 -14.13 27.75 8.07
N ARG A 348 -13.86 28.55 9.09
CA ARG A 348 -14.93 29.23 9.85
C ARG A 348 -15.59 30.38 9.12
N LYS A 349 -14.89 31.04 8.22
CA LYS A 349 -15.37 32.24 7.50
C LYS A 349 -16.11 31.90 6.20
N ASN A 350 -15.86 30.73 5.64
CA ASN A 350 -16.36 30.35 4.32
C ASN A 350 -17.35 29.20 4.42
N SER A 351 -18.30 29.14 3.50
CA SER A 351 -19.21 28.00 3.34
C SER A 351 -18.48 26.78 2.79
N HIS A 352 -19.14 25.61 2.84
CA HIS A 352 -18.60 24.37 2.27
C HIS A 352 -18.19 24.53 0.80
N ASP A 353 -19.07 25.08 -0.02
CA ASP A 353 -18.84 25.23 -1.47
C ASP A 353 -17.68 26.21 -1.77
N GLU A 354 -17.58 27.29 -1.03
CA GLU A 354 -16.47 28.26 -1.14
C GLU A 354 -15.14 27.62 -0.71
N LEU A 355 -15.16 26.81 0.37
CA LEU A 355 -13.96 26.10 0.85
C LEU A 355 -13.49 25.06 -0.17
N VAL A 356 -14.41 24.25 -0.72
CA VAL A 356 -14.09 23.27 -1.76
C VAL A 356 -13.52 23.96 -3.01
N ALA A 357 -14.19 25.00 -3.50
CA ALA A 357 -13.71 25.77 -4.65
C ALA A 357 -12.31 26.34 -4.42
N TYR A 358 -12.07 26.91 -3.25
CA TYR A 358 -10.75 27.43 -2.88
C TYR A 358 -9.68 26.35 -2.92
N LEU A 359 -9.94 25.18 -2.31
CA LEU A 359 -9.01 24.05 -2.27
C LEU A 359 -8.71 23.52 -3.67
N GLU A 360 -9.71 23.43 -4.52
CA GLU A 360 -9.54 22.97 -5.92
C GLU A 360 -8.71 23.95 -6.75
N GLU A 361 -9.00 25.25 -6.67
CA GLU A 361 -8.33 26.29 -7.46
C GLU A 361 -6.90 26.56 -6.99
N ASN A 362 -6.63 26.47 -5.68
CA ASN A 362 -5.36 26.88 -5.09
C ASN A 362 -4.41 25.71 -4.74
N SER A 363 -4.86 24.44 -4.89
CA SER A 363 -3.98 23.29 -4.73
C SER A 363 -3.08 23.14 -5.96
N LYS A 364 -1.79 23.35 -5.76
CA LYS A 364 -0.74 23.26 -6.78
C LYS A 364 0.05 21.96 -6.62
N ASP A 365 0.56 21.44 -7.73
CA ASP A 365 1.60 20.41 -7.69
C ASP A 365 2.85 20.95 -6.98
N PHE A 366 3.63 20.05 -6.36
CA PHE A 366 4.80 20.47 -5.56
C PHE A 366 5.86 21.23 -6.38
N ILE A 367 6.02 20.92 -7.67
CA ILE A 367 6.94 21.63 -8.57
C ILE A 367 6.47 23.07 -8.77
N GLN A 368 5.20 23.26 -9.11
CA GLN A 368 4.59 24.59 -9.29
C GLN A 368 4.61 25.39 -7.99
N PHE A 369 4.36 24.71 -6.86
CA PHE A 369 4.42 25.33 -5.55
C PHE A 369 5.83 25.80 -5.22
N LYS A 370 6.86 24.94 -5.29
CA LYS A 370 8.27 25.30 -5.07
C LYS A 370 8.71 26.45 -5.97
N ALA A 371 8.38 26.37 -7.26
CA ALA A 371 8.67 27.42 -8.21
C ALA A 371 8.01 28.74 -7.79
N SER A 372 6.71 28.74 -7.45
CA SER A 372 5.98 29.95 -7.08
C SER A 372 6.51 30.64 -5.79
N LEU A 373 6.99 29.83 -4.84
CA LEU A 373 7.51 30.29 -3.56
C LEU A 373 8.86 30.99 -3.71
N LEU A 374 9.75 30.42 -4.50
CA LEU A 374 11.16 30.80 -4.56
C LEU A 374 11.50 31.70 -5.77
N MET A 375 10.68 31.68 -6.83
CA MET A 375 10.85 32.60 -7.97
C MET A 375 10.68 34.08 -7.59
N LYS A 376 9.89 34.40 -6.56
CA LYS A 376 9.76 35.78 -6.05
C LYS A 376 11.11 36.30 -5.53
N ASP A 377 11.90 35.42 -4.88
CA ASP A 377 13.21 35.77 -4.29
C ASP A 377 14.37 35.65 -5.29
N ALA A 378 14.17 34.88 -6.39
CA ALA A 378 15.21 34.57 -7.39
C ALA A 378 15.10 35.40 -8.69
N LYS A 379 14.10 36.31 -8.82
CA LYS A 379 13.79 37.00 -10.09
C LYS A 379 14.95 37.68 -10.79
N ASN A 380 16.02 38.06 -10.06
CA ASN A 380 17.19 38.74 -10.62
C ASN A 380 18.54 38.15 -10.15
N ASP A 381 18.54 36.97 -9.52
CA ASP A 381 19.77 36.37 -9.00
C ASP A 381 19.99 34.98 -9.63
N PRO A 382 20.93 34.84 -10.60
CA PRO A 382 21.22 33.58 -11.25
C PRO A 382 21.69 32.48 -10.28
N ILE A 383 22.36 32.84 -9.19
CA ILE A 383 22.86 31.88 -8.19
C ILE A 383 21.67 31.25 -7.45
N LYS A 384 20.76 32.08 -6.97
CA LYS A 384 19.53 31.62 -6.30
C LYS A 384 18.64 30.79 -7.23
N LYS A 385 18.57 31.15 -8.52
CA LYS A 385 17.84 30.37 -9.53
C LYS A 385 18.48 28.99 -9.69
N ALA A 386 19.81 28.89 -9.74
CA ALA A 386 20.51 27.62 -9.85
C ALA A 386 20.32 26.73 -8.59
N ASP A 387 20.35 27.33 -7.40
CA ASP A 387 20.12 26.61 -6.15
C ASP A 387 18.68 26.07 -6.05
N LEU A 388 17.71 26.88 -6.48
CA LEU A 388 16.30 26.45 -6.58
C LEU A 388 16.14 25.26 -7.52
N ILE A 389 16.76 25.29 -8.70
CA ILE A 389 16.71 24.19 -9.66
C ILE A 389 17.30 22.92 -9.06
N ARG A 390 18.45 23.02 -8.38
CA ARG A 390 19.05 21.87 -7.68
C ARG A 390 18.13 21.28 -6.61
N ASP A 391 17.47 22.13 -5.83
CA ASP A 391 16.52 21.72 -4.80
C ASP A 391 15.28 21.02 -5.40
N MET A 392 14.77 21.52 -6.55
CA MET A 392 13.69 20.86 -7.28
C MET A 392 14.09 19.50 -7.81
N VAL A 393 15.28 19.39 -8.45
CA VAL A 393 15.79 18.11 -8.95
C VAL A 393 16.07 17.14 -7.80
N ALA A 394 16.55 17.63 -6.64
CA ALA A 394 16.73 16.82 -5.44
C ALA A 394 15.41 16.24 -4.93
N SER A 395 14.31 17.00 -4.97
CA SER A 395 12.98 16.47 -4.62
C SER A 395 12.47 15.45 -5.65
N ILE A 396 12.69 15.72 -6.94
CA ILE A 396 12.33 14.76 -8.00
C ILE A 396 13.12 13.44 -7.86
N SER A 397 14.39 13.49 -7.41
CA SER A 397 15.21 12.29 -7.21
C SER A 397 14.62 11.34 -6.14
N LYS A 398 13.80 11.87 -5.21
CA LYS A 398 13.13 11.10 -4.15
C LYS A 398 11.97 10.25 -4.64
N ILE A 399 11.38 10.56 -5.79
CA ILE A 399 10.27 9.82 -6.36
C ILE A 399 10.75 8.43 -6.79
N PRO A 400 10.14 7.32 -6.30
CA PRO A 400 10.57 5.96 -6.67
C PRO A 400 10.29 5.61 -8.14
N ASP A 401 9.17 6.10 -8.68
CA ASP A 401 8.72 5.80 -10.05
C ASP A 401 9.54 6.57 -11.09
N ARG A 402 10.14 5.82 -12.04
CA ARG A 402 10.99 6.39 -13.07
C ARG A 402 10.22 7.25 -14.06
N ILE A 403 9.00 6.85 -14.42
CA ILE A 403 8.17 7.58 -15.39
C ILE A 403 7.72 8.91 -14.78
N GLN A 404 7.29 8.88 -13.52
CA GLN A 404 6.93 10.11 -12.81
C GLN A 404 8.13 11.07 -12.72
N ARG A 405 9.34 10.58 -12.41
CA ARG A 405 10.53 11.43 -12.41
C ARG A 405 10.77 12.13 -13.74
N GLU A 406 10.60 11.40 -14.84
CA GLU A 406 10.78 11.96 -16.19
C GLU A 406 9.76 13.07 -16.48
N VAL A 407 8.48 12.82 -16.21
CA VAL A 407 7.42 13.81 -16.39
C VAL A 407 7.69 15.07 -15.53
N TYR A 408 8.13 14.91 -14.29
CA TYR A 408 8.46 16.04 -13.43
C TYR A 408 9.73 16.78 -13.87
N ILE A 409 10.71 16.11 -14.45
CA ILE A 409 11.88 16.78 -15.08
C ILE A 409 11.44 17.65 -16.25
N GLN A 410 10.56 17.16 -17.13
CA GLN A 410 10.03 17.93 -18.24
C GLN A 410 9.27 19.17 -17.77
N GLU A 411 8.39 19.00 -16.78
CA GLU A 411 7.64 20.14 -16.19
C GLU A 411 8.60 21.14 -15.50
N CYS A 412 9.62 20.67 -14.78
CA CYS A 412 10.65 21.52 -14.19
C CYS A 412 11.44 22.30 -15.25
N ALA A 413 11.81 21.64 -16.35
CA ALA A 413 12.48 22.28 -17.50
C ALA A 413 11.65 23.40 -18.09
N ARG A 414 10.35 23.14 -18.29
CA ARG A 414 9.38 24.10 -18.83
C ARG A 414 9.20 25.33 -17.92
N ILE A 415 9.03 25.12 -16.58
CA ILE A 415 8.79 26.19 -15.63
C ILE A 415 10.03 27.05 -15.42
N MET A 416 11.21 26.43 -15.37
CA MET A 416 12.47 27.11 -15.07
C MET A 416 13.20 27.66 -16.30
N ASP A 417 12.70 27.38 -17.50
CA ASP A 417 13.30 27.74 -18.78
C ASP A 417 14.78 27.30 -18.85
N ILE A 418 14.98 25.99 -18.71
CA ILE A 418 16.30 25.33 -18.77
C ILE A 418 16.20 24.04 -19.60
N SER A 419 17.33 23.62 -20.19
CA SER A 419 17.38 22.39 -20.99
C SER A 419 17.10 21.15 -20.12
N GLU A 420 16.19 20.28 -20.60
CA GLU A 420 15.84 18.98 -20.01
C GLU A 420 17.09 18.08 -19.84
N GLN A 421 18.02 18.10 -20.79
CA GLN A 421 19.26 17.33 -20.73
C GLN A 421 20.13 17.70 -19.51
N VAL A 422 20.19 18.98 -19.14
CA VAL A 422 20.92 19.44 -17.95
C VAL A 422 20.28 18.92 -16.68
N LEU A 423 18.95 18.93 -16.59
CA LEU A 423 18.21 18.43 -15.43
C LEU A 423 18.33 16.91 -15.30
N THR A 424 18.22 16.18 -16.41
CA THR A 424 18.35 14.71 -16.46
C THR A 424 19.77 14.28 -16.05
N SER A 425 20.82 14.98 -16.52
CA SER A 425 22.19 14.68 -16.10
C SER A 425 22.42 14.97 -14.63
N THR A 426 21.85 16.05 -14.11
CA THR A 426 21.91 16.40 -12.67
C THR A 426 21.17 15.37 -11.82
N LEU A 427 19.99 14.92 -12.26
CA LEU A 427 19.22 13.87 -11.61
C LEU A 427 20.02 12.56 -11.52
N ALA A 428 20.66 12.15 -12.64
CA ALA A 428 21.48 10.94 -12.67
C ALA A 428 22.65 11.01 -11.68
N GLN A 429 23.33 12.16 -11.59
CA GLN A 429 24.40 12.39 -10.60
C GLN A 429 23.91 12.30 -9.15
N LEU A 430 22.73 12.87 -8.83
CA LEU A 430 22.15 12.80 -7.49
C LEU A 430 21.80 11.36 -7.10
N ILE A 431 21.11 10.63 -7.99
CA ILE A 431 20.77 9.22 -7.75
C ILE A 431 22.01 8.36 -7.54
N GLN A 432 23.05 8.57 -8.35
CA GLN A 432 24.31 7.83 -8.21
C GLN A 432 25.00 8.14 -6.86
N LYS A 433 24.99 9.41 -6.43
CA LYS A 433 25.54 9.82 -5.14
C LYS A 433 24.78 9.17 -3.98
N ASP A 434 23.44 9.18 -4.01
CA ASP A 434 22.61 8.58 -2.98
C ASP A 434 22.83 7.05 -2.88
N LEU A 435 22.98 6.35 -4.01
CA LEU A 435 23.32 4.92 -4.05
C LEU A 435 24.70 4.63 -3.42
N VAL A 436 25.71 5.47 -3.70
CA VAL A 436 27.04 5.32 -3.10
C VAL A 436 27.01 5.58 -1.58
N GLU A 437 26.24 6.55 -1.14
CA GLU A 437 26.09 6.86 0.29
C GLU A 437 25.33 5.74 1.04
N ALA A 438 24.25 5.20 0.44
CA ALA A 438 23.54 4.05 0.97
C ALA A 438 24.43 2.82 1.10
N GLY A 439 25.25 2.53 0.08
CA GLY A 439 26.22 1.42 0.11
C GLY A 439 27.32 1.61 1.17
N LYS A 440 27.70 2.87 1.47
CA LYS A 440 28.66 3.18 2.57
C LYS A 440 28.02 2.97 3.96
N LYS A 441 26.75 3.34 4.15
CA LYS A 441 26.04 3.12 5.42
C LYS A 441 25.85 1.63 5.72
N GLN A 442 25.46 0.82 4.74
CA GLN A 442 25.35 -0.64 4.91
C GLN A 442 26.69 -1.31 5.27
N LYS A 443 27.82 -0.80 4.71
CA LYS A 443 29.15 -1.31 5.07
C LYS A 443 29.63 -0.89 6.48
N GLN A 444 29.06 0.15 7.07
CA GLN A 444 29.37 0.56 8.43
C GLN A 444 28.56 -0.21 9.50
N GLU A 445 27.36 -0.68 9.17
CA GLU A 445 26.53 -1.48 10.08
C GLU A 445 26.94 -2.97 10.16
N HIS A 446 27.75 -3.44 9.22
CA HIS A 446 28.32 -4.81 9.20
C HIS A 446 29.82 -4.83 9.53
N LYS A 447 30.25 -4.22 10.65
CA LYS A 447 31.55 -4.56 11.23
C LYS A 447 31.36 -5.52 12.38
N PRO A 448 31.80 -6.80 12.24
CA PRO A 448 31.97 -7.66 13.41
C PRO A 448 33.11 -7.10 14.27
N PHE A 449 32.87 -7.06 15.54
CA PHE A 449 33.89 -6.81 16.55
C PHE A 449 34.91 -7.93 16.45
N ASP A 450 36.09 -7.65 15.90
CA ASP A 450 37.23 -8.56 16.02
C ASP A 450 38.53 -7.83 16.36
N VAL A 451 39.18 -8.46 17.27
CA VAL A 451 40.32 -8.16 18.08
C VAL A 451 41.57 -7.87 17.25
N VAL A 452 42.26 -6.84 17.69
CA VAL A 452 43.68 -6.48 17.50
C VAL A 452 44.57 -7.62 17.02
N ARG A 453 45.26 -7.44 15.87
CA ARG A 453 46.66 -7.78 15.76
C ARG A 453 47.40 -6.98 14.66
N ASN A 454 48.43 -6.28 15.13
CA ASN A 454 49.47 -5.59 14.33
C ASN A 454 50.09 -6.45 13.23
N GLN A 455 50.37 -5.90 12.05
CA GLN A 455 51.74 -5.64 11.58
C GLN A 455 51.79 -5.06 10.17
N LYS A 456 52.79 -4.19 10.04
CA LYS A 456 53.27 -3.40 8.92
C LYS A 456 53.60 -4.16 7.62
N SER A 457 53.43 -3.50 6.46
CA SER A 457 54.45 -3.14 5.46
C SER A 457 53.75 -2.54 4.23
N LYS A 458 54.01 -1.44 3.78
CA LYS A 458 54.97 -0.68 2.97
C LYS A 458 55.02 -1.12 1.49
N TYR A 459 54.98 -0.07 0.66
CA TYR A 459 55.40 0.12 -0.76
C TYR A 459 54.36 -0.23 -1.82
N SER A 460 54.10 0.54 -2.80
CA SER A 460 54.55 1.68 -3.62
C SER A 460 53.80 1.53 -4.93
N GLY A 461 53.14 2.48 -5.47
CA GLY A 461 53.66 3.57 -6.28
C GLY A 461 53.33 3.31 -7.75
N GLY A 462 52.70 4.26 -8.42
CA GLY A 462 52.64 4.31 -9.87
C GLY A 462 51.35 4.94 -10.41
N ASP A 463 51.37 6.21 -10.55
CA ASP A 463 50.68 7.09 -11.50
C ASP A 463 51.48 7.18 -12.80
N PRO A 464 51.13 7.87 -13.89
CA PRO A 464 49.84 8.28 -14.49
C PRO A 464 49.81 8.19 -16.05
N GLU A 465 48.71 8.74 -16.63
CA GLU A 465 48.62 9.35 -18.00
C GLU A 465 48.66 8.45 -19.25
N ASP A 466 47.73 8.57 -20.16
CA ASP A 466 47.60 9.57 -21.20
C ASP A 466 46.30 9.42 -22.03
N PRO A 467 45.81 10.53 -22.62
CA PRO A 467 44.50 10.61 -23.29
C PRO A 467 44.63 10.50 -24.80
N ARG A 468 43.59 10.09 -25.49
CA ARG A 468 43.21 10.47 -26.87
C ARG A 468 42.32 9.45 -27.54
N ASN A 469 41.07 9.75 -27.82
CA ASN A 469 40.55 10.07 -29.14
C ASN A 469 39.01 10.22 -29.10
N GLY A 470 38.61 11.37 -29.60
CA GLY A 470 37.19 11.71 -29.79
C GLY A 470 36.70 11.21 -31.17
N PRO A 471 35.48 11.59 -31.54
CA PRO A 471 34.57 10.83 -32.39
C PRO A 471 34.71 11.12 -33.90
N PRO A 472 33.91 10.49 -34.75
CA PRO A 472 33.25 11.30 -35.75
C PRO A 472 31.72 11.10 -35.87
N ASP A 473 31.13 12.21 -36.18
CA ASP A 473 29.79 12.44 -36.69
C ASP A 473 29.49 11.61 -37.94
N ASP A 474 28.21 11.25 -38.13
CA ASP A 474 27.47 11.64 -39.32
C ASP A 474 25.98 11.30 -39.22
N TYR A 475 25.13 12.30 -39.43
CA TYR A 475 23.73 12.24 -39.87
C TYR A 475 23.71 12.08 -41.41
N PRO A 476 22.58 11.78 -42.11
CA PRO A 476 21.21 12.26 -41.87
C PRO A 476 20.02 11.32 -42.24
N GLY A 477 18.87 11.62 -41.66
CA GLY A 477 17.59 11.87 -42.35
C GLY A 477 16.75 10.68 -42.82
N GLU A 478 15.57 10.55 -42.32
CA GLU A 478 14.32 10.88 -43.00
C GLU A 478 13.06 10.46 -42.20
N SER A 479 12.08 11.30 -42.31
CA SER A 479 10.73 11.25 -41.76
C SER A 479 9.96 9.98 -42.06
N GLY A 480 9.27 9.44 -41.04
CA GLY A 480 8.22 8.45 -41.18
C GLY A 480 7.26 8.50 -40.01
N TYR A 481 6.02 8.72 -40.28
CA TYR A 481 4.83 8.84 -39.45
C TYR A 481 4.88 7.98 -38.18
N ALA A 482 4.66 8.63 -37.03
CA ALA A 482 4.46 8.02 -35.74
C ALA A 482 3.15 7.23 -35.72
N ALA A 483 3.26 5.90 -35.65
CA ALA A 483 2.20 5.04 -35.19
C ALA A 483 2.11 5.17 -33.65
N GLU A 484 0.90 5.29 -33.13
CA GLU A 484 0.62 5.25 -31.69
C GLU A 484 1.29 4.03 -31.04
N PRO A 485 1.87 4.15 -29.84
CA PRO A 485 2.48 3.02 -29.16
C PRO A 485 1.36 2.06 -28.73
N THR A 486 1.21 0.96 -29.44
CA THR A 486 0.50 -0.22 -28.92
C THR A 486 1.23 -0.67 -27.66
N GLU A 487 0.52 -0.72 -26.52
CA GLU A 487 1.02 -1.38 -25.29
C GLU A 487 1.63 -2.72 -25.67
N LYS A 488 2.92 -2.88 -25.40
CA LYS A 488 3.59 -4.18 -25.54
C LYS A 488 2.98 -5.12 -24.51
N VAL A 489 2.08 -5.98 -24.98
CA VAL A 489 1.45 -7.01 -24.15
C VAL A 489 2.56 -7.96 -23.67
N ASP A 490 2.80 -8.01 -22.38
CA ASP A 490 3.72 -8.99 -21.79
C ASP A 490 3.11 -10.39 -21.89
N ILE A 491 3.54 -11.14 -22.90
CA ILE A 491 3.06 -12.49 -23.20
C ILE A 491 3.41 -13.44 -22.05
N LEU A 492 4.58 -13.32 -21.44
CA LEU A 492 5.02 -14.17 -20.34
C LEU A 492 4.13 -13.97 -19.11
N TYR A 493 3.85 -12.71 -18.75
CA TYR A 493 2.91 -12.41 -17.67
C TYR A 493 1.55 -13.09 -17.88
N ARG A 494 1.01 -13.05 -19.10
CA ARG A 494 -0.27 -13.72 -19.42
C ARG A 494 -0.20 -15.24 -19.32
N LEU A 495 0.91 -15.84 -19.72
CA LEU A 495 1.10 -17.30 -19.65
C LEU A 495 1.26 -17.76 -18.20
N GLU A 496 2.04 -17.05 -17.40
CA GLU A 496 2.21 -17.31 -15.96
C GLU A 496 0.87 -17.17 -15.21
N ARG A 497 0.12 -16.10 -15.49
CA ARG A 497 -1.22 -15.87 -14.93
C ARG A 497 -2.18 -17.00 -15.29
N LYS A 498 -2.09 -17.55 -16.51
CA LYS A 498 -2.88 -18.70 -16.97
C LYS A 498 -2.55 -19.98 -16.22
N VAL A 499 -1.27 -20.20 -15.89
CA VAL A 499 -0.86 -21.34 -15.04
C VAL A 499 -1.53 -21.25 -13.67
N ILE A 500 -1.54 -20.08 -13.04
CA ILE A 500 -2.23 -19.86 -11.76
C ILE A 500 -3.75 -20.09 -11.90
N GLU A 501 -4.39 -19.56 -12.96
CA GLU A 501 -5.81 -19.78 -13.25
C GLU A 501 -6.15 -21.29 -13.32
N ILE A 502 -5.36 -22.05 -14.07
CA ILE A 502 -5.57 -23.49 -14.24
C ILE A 502 -5.42 -24.23 -12.90
N LEU A 503 -4.42 -23.89 -12.10
CA LEU A 503 -4.24 -24.48 -10.77
C LEU A 503 -5.44 -24.19 -9.87
N LEU A 504 -5.90 -22.95 -9.80
CA LEU A 504 -7.03 -22.56 -8.96
C LEU A 504 -8.34 -23.24 -9.35
N LEU A 505 -8.62 -23.36 -10.66
CA LEU A 505 -9.92 -23.83 -11.15
C LEU A 505 -9.97 -25.33 -11.39
N TYR A 506 -8.85 -25.93 -11.77
CA TYR A 506 -8.83 -27.31 -12.27
C TYR A 506 -7.76 -28.20 -11.60
N GLY A 507 -6.93 -27.67 -10.71
CA GLY A 507 -5.76 -28.35 -10.16
C GLY A 507 -6.04 -29.75 -9.57
N ASP A 508 -7.15 -29.96 -8.87
CA ASP A 508 -7.51 -31.24 -8.26
C ASP A 508 -8.20 -32.23 -9.24
N LYS A 509 -8.50 -31.80 -10.47
CA LYS A 509 -9.10 -32.68 -11.45
C LYS A 509 -8.08 -33.67 -12.01
N THR A 510 -8.50 -34.95 -12.16
CA THR A 510 -7.70 -35.98 -12.79
C THR A 510 -8.05 -36.05 -14.25
N GLU A 511 -7.06 -35.91 -15.13
CA GLU A 511 -7.21 -35.89 -16.58
C GLU A 511 -6.20 -36.84 -17.24
N GLU A 512 -6.48 -37.25 -18.47
CA GLU A 512 -5.59 -38.09 -19.27
C GLU A 512 -4.65 -37.21 -20.10
N PHE A 513 -3.34 -37.36 -19.87
CA PHE A 513 -2.29 -36.63 -20.60
C PHE A 513 -1.45 -37.59 -21.42
N GLU A 514 -0.92 -37.13 -22.54
CA GLU A 514 -0.05 -37.88 -23.44
C GLU A 514 1.41 -37.60 -23.05
N ASP A 515 2.12 -38.65 -22.59
CA ASP A 515 3.54 -38.62 -22.27
C ASP A 515 4.36 -39.24 -23.38
N VAL A 516 5.49 -38.62 -23.72
CA VAL A 516 6.45 -39.18 -24.69
C VAL A 516 7.58 -39.84 -23.90
N LEU A 517 7.63 -41.16 -23.95
CA LEU A 517 8.66 -41.95 -23.29
C LEU A 517 9.70 -42.46 -24.32
N LEU A 518 10.97 -42.36 -23.93
CA LEU A 518 12.06 -42.99 -24.65
C LEU A 518 12.17 -44.45 -24.17
N LYS A 519 11.85 -45.41 -25.03
CA LYS A 519 12.06 -46.83 -24.73
C LYS A 519 12.98 -47.45 -25.79
N ASN A 520 13.83 -48.41 -25.36
CA ASN A 520 14.60 -49.19 -26.29
C ASN A 520 13.68 -50.22 -26.95
N ASN A 521 13.72 -50.30 -28.29
CA ASN A 521 13.06 -51.39 -29.01
C ASN A 521 13.86 -52.70 -28.85
N ASP A 522 13.33 -53.80 -29.34
CA ASP A 522 13.98 -55.11 -29.26
C ASP A 522 15.34 -55.18 -30.01
N GLU A 523 15.64 -54.19 -30.82
CA GLU A 523 16.89 -54.02 -31.58
C GLU A 523 17.89 -53.09 -30.88
N GLY A 524 17.55 -52.54 -29.67
CA GLY A 524 18.41 -51.66 -28.88
C GLY A 524 18.40 -50.20 -29.33
N GLU A 525 17.53 -49.81 -30.26
CA GLU A 525 17.35 -48.43 -30.68
C GLU A 525 16.36 -47.69 -29.75
N VAL A 526 16.65 -46.45 -29.45
CA VAL A 526 15.80 -45.58 -28.66
C VAL A 526 14.62 -45.09 -29.50
N VAL A 527 13.42 -45.54 -29.20
CA VAL A 527 12.18 -45.13 -29.87
C VAL A 527 11.34 -44.29 -28.96
N MET A 528 10.75 -43.23 -29.51
CA MET A 528 9.75 -42.40 -28.81
C MET A 528 8.39 -43.13 -28.87
N ILE A 529 7.86 -43.47 -27.70
CA ILE A 529 6.52 -44.06 -27.58
C ILE A 529 5.64 -43.06 -26.83
N SER A 530 4.48 -42.77 -27.41
CA SER A 530 3.45 -41.99 -26.73
C SER A 530 2.59 -42.90 -25.86
N GLU A 531 2.52 -42.58 -24.57
CA GLU A 531 1.72 -43.34 -23.60
C GLU A 531 0.75 -42.38 -22.89
N LYS A 532 -0.51 -42.75 -22.79
CA LYS A 532 -1.52 -41.99 -22.08
C LYS A 532 -1.50 -42.35 -20.61
N ARG A 533 -1.36 -41.32 -19.74
CA ARG A 533 -1.36 -41.49 -18.29
C ARG A 533 -2.32 -40.51 -17.62
N GLN A 534 -2.88 -40.93 -16.50
CA GLN A 534 -3.73 -40.07 -15.68
C GLN A 534 -2.89 -39.38 -14.64
N TYR A 535 -3.04 -38.06 -14.60
CA TYR A 535 -2.45 -37.16 -13.57
C TYR A 535 -3.50 -36.21 -13.04
N LYS A 536 -3.36 -35.81 -11.79
CA LYS A 536 -4.00 -34.58 -11.36
C LYS A 536 -3.37 -33.39 -12.11
N VAL A 537 -4.17 -32.39 -12.44
CA VAL A 537 -3.70 -31.23 -13.22
C VAL A 537 -2.53 -30.54 -12.51
N PHE A 538 -2.59 -30.37 -11.17
CA PHE A 538 -1.50 -29.75 -10.43
C PHE A 538 -0.20 -30.57 -10.51
N GLU A 539 -0.28 -31.90 -10.45
CA GLU A 539 0.89 -32.79 -10.59
C GLU A 539 1.50 -32.64 -11.98
N ARG A 540 0.66 -32.60 -13.01
CA ARG A 540 1.12 -32.42 -14.39
C ARG A 540 1.86 -31.13 -14.62
N ILE A 541 1.31 -30.02 -14.11
CA ILE A 541 1.96 -28.70 -14.20
C ILE A 541 3.27 -28.68 -13.40
N TYR A 542 3.24 -29.21 -12.18
CA TYR A 542 4.43 -29.28 -11.32
C TYR A 542 5.56 -30.07 -12.00
N LEU A 543 5.28 -31.28 -12.49
CA LEU A 543 6.26 -32.13 -13.17
C LEU A 543 6.82 -31.43 -14.42
N SER A 544 5.96 -30.80 -15.22
CA SER A 544 6.40 -30.13 -16.45
C SER A 544 7.31 -28.93 -16.19
N LEU A 545 7.05 -28.14 -15.16
CA LEU A 545 7.92 -27.02 -14.79
C LEU A 545 9.24 -27.49 -14.17
N GLN A 546 9.20 -28.59 -13.38
CA GLN A 546 10.41 -29.22 -12.82
C GLN A 546 11.31 -29.86 -13.90
N GLU A 547 10.72 -30.56 -14.86
CA GLU A 547 11.45 -31.17 -15.98
C GLU A 547 12.18 -30.14 -16.84
N ASP A 548 11.60 -28.94 -16.96
CA ASP A 548 12.16 -27.84 -17.75
C ASP A 548 13.06 -26.90 -16.92
N GLU A 549 13.21 -27.13 -15.62
CA GLU A 549 13.90 -26.24 -14.67
C GLU A 549 13.41 -24.77 -14.77
N VAL A 550 12.08 -24.59 -15.01
CA VAL A 550 11.45 -23.29 -15.21
C VAL A 550 10.86 -22.76 -13.90
N GLU A 551 11.30 -21.59 -13.50
CA GLU A 551 10.66 -20.78 -12.45
C GLU A 551 9.82 -19.66 -13.05
N LEU A 552 8.69 -19.33 -12.41
CA LEU A 552 7.88 -18.19 -12.82
C LEU A 552 8.66 -16.88 -12.58
N SER A 553 8.71 -16.03 -13.57
CA SER A 553 9.51 -14.80 -13.55
C SER A 553 8.85 -13.68 -12.72
N ASN A 554 7.52 -13.65 -12.69
CA ASN A 554 6.78 -12.72 -11.85
C ASN A 554 6.79 -13.19 -10.39
N ASN A 555 7.32 -12.36 -9.50
CA ASN A 555 7.46 -12.70 -8.09
C ASN A 555 6.12 -13.06 -7.43
N LEU A 556 5.05 -12.30 -7.72
CA LEU A 556 3.73 -12.56 -7.16
C LEU A 556 3.18 -13.92 -7.61
N PHE A 557 3.28 -14.24 -8.90
CA PHE A 557 2.82 -15.54 -9.43
C PHE A 557 3.66 -16.70 -8.91
N ARG A 558 4.97 -16.51 -8.75
CA ARG A 558 5.86 -17.52 -8.17
C ARG A 558 5.49 -17.83 -6.71
N ASP A 559 5.20 -16.80 -5.92
CA ASP A 559 4.83 -16.94 -4.52
C ASP A 559 3.45 -17.60 -4.40
N ILE A 560 2.46 -17.21 -5.22
CA ILE A 560 1.13 -17.85 -5.28
C ILE A 560 1.27 -19.32 -5.75
N TYR A 561 2.11 -19.60 -6.74
CA TYR A 561 2.36 -20.97 -7.21
C TYR A 561 2.94 -21.84 -6.10
N THR A 562 3.93 -21.36 -5.39
CA THR A 562 4.59 -22.08 -4.29
C THR A 562 3.60 -22.37 -3.16
N ASP A 563 2.76 -21.39 -2.81
CA ASP A 563 1.72 -21.53 -1.80
C ASP A 563 0.64 -22.54 -2.21
N LEU A 564 0.16 -22.49 -3.47
CA LEU A 564 -0.78 -23.44 -4.05
C LEU A 564 -0.23 -24.88 -4.05
N ILE A 565 0.98 -25.09 -4.54
CA ILE A 565 1.61 -26.43 -4.56
C ILE A 565 1.81 -26.96 -3.15
N GLY A 566 2.22 -26.09 -2.21
CA GLY A 566 2.32 -26.42 -0.80
C GLY A 566 0.97 -26.88 -0.23
N PHE A 567 -0.11 -26.18 -0.57
CA PHE A 567 -1.46 -26.53 -0.13
C PHE A 567 -1.95 -27.86 -0.74
N TYR A 568 -1.72 -28.10 -2.03
CA TYR A 568 -2.04 -29.38 -2.67
C TYR A 568 -1.32 -30.57 -2.02
N ASN A 569 -0.08 -30.39 -1.61
CA ASN A 569 0.71 -31.44 -0.96
C ASN A 569 0.30 -31.71 0.49
N GLN A 570 -0.35 -30.77 1.17
CA GLN A 570 -0.78 -30.89 2.57
C GLN A 570 -2.20 -31.43 2.72
N THR A 571 -3.03 -31.36 1.66
CA THR A 571 -4.44 -31.74 1.69
C THR A 571 -4.72 -32.94 0.80
N GLU A 572 -5.48 -33.93 1.29
CA GLU A 572 -5.89 -35.08 0.47
C GLU A 572 -6.82 -34.66 -0.69
N LYS A 573 -7.61 -33.60 -0.47
CA LYS A 573 -8.54 -33.04 -1.46
C LYS A 573 -8.44 -31.53 -1.43
N PHE A 574 -8.16 -30.94 -2.59
CA PHE A 574 -8.16 -29.49 -2.74
C PHE A 574 -9.58 -28.93 -2.71
N SER A 575 -9.79 -27.92 -1.88
CA SER A 575 -10.99 -27.10 -1.92
C SER A 575 -10.58 -25.64 -2.15
N LEU A 576 -11.07 -25.05 -3.23
CA LEU A 576 -10.85 -23.65 -3.55
C LEU A 576 -11.33 -22.75 -2.39
N GLU A 577 -12.46 -23.09 -1.77
CA GLU A 577 -13.00 -22.36 -0.61
C GLU A 577 -12.00 -22.36 0.56
N GLN A 578 -11.46 -23.54 0.92
CA GLN A 578 -10.48 -23.66 2.00
C GLN A 578 -9.18 -22.93 1.67
N TYR A 579 -8.72 -22.97 0.42
CA TYR A 579 -7.57 -22.22 -0.02
C TYR A 579 -7.80 -20.70 0.12
N LEU A 580 -8.93 -20.19 -0.37
CA LEU A 580 -9.30 -18.78 -0.28
C LEU A 580 -9.47 -18.30 1.17
N MET A 581 -9.80 -19.19 2.10
CA MET A 581 -9.86 -18.89 3.52
C MET A 581 -8.49 -18.62 4.14
N ARG A 582 -7.45 -19.29 3.63
CA ARG A 582 -6.08 -19.21 4.14
C ARG A 582 -5.16 -18.30 3.34
N ILE A 583 -5.63 -17.81 2.19
CA ILE A 583 -4.82 -17.01 1.29
C ILE A 583 -4.24 -15.78 1.99
N GLN A 584 -2.96 -15.53 1.77
CA GLN A 584 -2.30 -14.33 2.28
C GLN A 584 -2.97 -13.08 1.71
N PRO A 585 -3.13 -12.01 2.52
CA PRO A 585 -3.81 -10.79 2.07
C PRO A 585 -3.22 -10.18 0.79
N ASP A 586 -1.91 -10.34 0.59
CA ASP A 586 -1.19 -9.80 -0.57
C ASP A 586 -1.53 -10.55 -1.87
N PHE A 587 -1.92 -11.83 -1.79
CA PHE A 587 -2.33 -12.65 -2.93
C PHE A 587 -3.82 -12.53 -3.25
N ALA A 588 -4.63 -12.12 -2.27
CA ALA A 588 -6.08 -12.17 -2.36
C ALA A 588 -6.64 -11.36 -3.52
N GLN A 589 -6.04 -10.23 -3.86
CA GLN A 589 -6.49 -9.38 -4.95
C GLN A 589 -6.31 -10.07 -6.31
N GLU A 590 -5.08 -10.54 -6.63
CA GLU A 590 -4.79 -11.18 -7.93
C GLU A 590 -5.56 -12.49 -8.11
N VAL A 591 -5.63 -13.31 -7.06
CA VAL A 591 -6.41 -14.56 -7.08
C VAL A 591 -7.90 -14.27 -7.32
N THR A 592 -8.43 -13.22 -6.70
CA THR A 592 -9.82 -12.80 -6.93
C THR A 592 -10.03 -12.28 -8.36
N ASP A 593 -9.07 -11.53 -8.91
CA ASP A 593 -9.10 -11.05 -10.29
C ASP A 593 -9.16 -12.21 -11.28
N ILE A 594 -8.34 -13.23 -11.06
CA ILE A 594 -8.33 -14.45 -11.88
C ILE A 594 -9.69 -15.17 -11.81
N LEU A 595 -10.21 -15.38 -10.59
CA LEU A 595 -11.44 -16.14 -10.37
C LEU A 595 -12.71 -15.41 -10.85
N MET A 596 -12.72 -14.09 -10.89
CA MET A 596 -13.89 -13.29 -11.27
C MET A 596 -13.81 -12.75 -12.70
N GLU A 597 -12.82 -13.14 -13.50
CA GLU A 597 -12.66 -12.67 -14.88
C GLU A 597 -13.85 -13.06 -15.78
N ASP A 598 -14.38 -14.26 -15.62
CA ASP A 598 -15.57 -14.70 -16.36
C ASP A 598 -16.84 -13.93 -15.97
N GLU A 599 -16.93 -13.47 -14.72
CA GLU A 599 -18.07 -12.68 -14.24
C GLU A 599 -18.07 -11.24 -14.80
N LYS A 600 -16.90 -10.70 -15.12
CA LYS A 600 -16.75 -9.40 -15.79
C LYS A 600 -17.42 -9.42 -17.18
N VAL A 601 -17.34 -10.55 -17.87
CA VAL A 601 -17.98 -10.76 -19.18
C VAL A 601 -19.50 -10.85 -19.03
N SER A 602 -20.02 -11.44 -17.96
CA SER A 602 -21.46 -11.59 -17.71
C SER A 602 -22.17 -10.23 -17.42
N LEU A 603 -21.44 -9.22 -16.95
CA LEU A 603 -21.98 -7.87 -16.77
C LEU A 603 -22.42 -7.21 -18.08
N HIS A 604 -21.91 -7.65 -19.22
CA HIS A 604 -22.14 -7.05 -20.55
C HIS A 604 -23.24 -7.74 -21.38
N ASN A 605 -24.03 -8.66 -20.81
CA ASN A 605 -25.19 -9.32 -21.44
C ASN A 605 -24.95 -9.81 -22.89
N TRP A 606 -23.83 -10.52 -23.08
CA TRP A 606 -23.42 -11.07 -24.39
C TRP A 606 -24.37 -12.13 -24.93
N GLU A 607 -25.05 -12.88 -24.05
CA GLU A 607 -26.09 -13.85 -24.43
C GLU A 607 -27.27 -13.18 -25.14
N GLY A 608 -27.62 -11.95 -24.75
CA GLY A 608 -28.64 -11.14 -25.45
C GLY A 608 -28.24 -10.70 -26.87
N GLN A 609 -26.95 -10.86 -27.24
CA GLN A 609 -26.41 -10.55 -28.57
C GLN A 609 -26.02 -11.80 -29.37
N ASN A 610 -26.45 -13.01 -28.94
CA ASN A 610 -26.15 -14.30 -29.60
C ASN A 610 -24.65 -14.65 -29.69
N ILE A 611 -23.82 -14.18 -28.75
CA ILE A 611 -22.41 -14.54 -28.63
C ILE A 611 -22.28 -15.59 -27.53
N PHE A 612 -22.09 -16.86 -27.91
CA PHE A 612 -21.91 -17.97 -26.96
C PHE A 612 -20.40 -18.23 -26.75
N ALA A 613 -19.92 -18.11 -25.51
CA ALA A 613 -18.58 -18.52 -25.15
C ALA A 613 -18.51 -20.06 -25.12
N LYS A 614 -17.45 -20.65 -25.69
CA LYS A 614 -17.22 -22.10 -25.59
C LYS A 614 -17.05 -22.52 -24.14
N ASP A 615 -17.72 -23.64 -23.76
CA ASP A 615 -17.57 -24.24 -22.44
C ASP A 615 -16.09 -24.67 -22.21
N LYS A 616 -15.42 -23.99 -21.28
CA LYS A 616 -14.01 -24.26 -20.92
C LYS A 616 -13.81 -25.63 -20.26
N GLN A 617 -14.89 -26.32 -19.84
CA GLN A 617 -14.79 -27.61 -19.13
C GLN A 617 -14.58 -28.79 -20.06
N ALA A 618 -14.89 -28.67 -21.35
CA ALA A 618 -14.64 -29.70 -22.33
C ALA A 618 -13.23 -29.55 -22.93
N GLY A 619 -12.23 -30.24 -22.35
CA GLY A 619 -10.86 -30.29 -22.87
C GLY A 619 -9.79 -29.70 -21.94
N ILE A 620 -9.91 -29.92 -20.62
CA ILE A 620 -8.96 -29.41 -19.61
C ILE A 620 -7.53 -29.89 -19.91
N SER A 621 -7.33 -31.19 -20.24
CA SER A 621 -6.01 -31.72 -20.57
C SER A 621 -5.38 -31.02 -21.78
N GLN A 622 -6.19 -30.70 -22.80
CA GLN A 622 -5.75 -29.92 -23.96
C GLN A 622 -5.36 -28.51 -23.55
N TYR A 623 -6.18 -27.81 -22.71
CA TYR A 623 -5.93 -26.47 -22.25
C TYR A 623 -4.63 -26.35 -21.43
N VAL A 624 -4.40 -27.31 -20.52
CA VAL A 624 -3.16 -27.45 -19.75
C VAL A 624 -1.95 -27.64 -20.68
N SER A 625 -2.05 -28.61 -21.60
CA SER A 625 -0.96 -28.93 -22.52
C SER A 625 -0.63 -27.80 -23.48
N GLU A 626 -1.63 -27.08 -24.01
CA GLU A 626 -1.43 -25.87 -24.84
C GLU A 626 -0.78 -24.71 -24.04
N THR A 627 -1.13 -24.54 -22.79
CA THR A 627 -0.55 -23.48 -21.94
C THR A 627 0.93 -23.75 -21.65
N ILE A 628 1.26 -24.98 -21.24
CA ILE A 628 2.65 -25.41 -20.98
C ILE A 628 3.48 -25.29 -22.27
N MET A 629 2.94 -25.75 -23.39
CA MET A 629 3.64 -25.74 -24.68
C MET A 629 3.86 -24.31 -25.19
N SER A 630 2.90 -23.41 -24.98
CA SER A 630 3.05 -21.98 -25.31
C SER A 630 4.11 -21.30 -24.44
N MET A 631 4.21 -21.67 -23.18
CA MET A 631 5.24 -21.18 -22.27
C MET A 631 6.64 -21.66 -22.68
N ARG A 632 6.78 -22.97 -22.97
CA ARG A 632 8.01 -23.56 -23.50
C ARG A 632 8.44 -22.87 -24.80
N TRP A 633 7.51 -22.67 -25.72
CA TRP A 633 7.75 -21.97 -26.98
C TRP A 633 8.33 -20.57 -26.75
N PHE A 634 7.69 -19.79 -25.90
CA PHE A 634 8.09 -18.42 -25.62
C PHE A 634 9.47 -18.34 -24.96
N LEU A 635 9.74 -19.21 -23.98
CA LEU A 635 11.03 -19.23 -23.28
C LEU A 635 12.19 -19.64 -24.21
N VAL A 636 11.97 -20.63 -25.07
CA VAL A 636 12.98 -21.06 -26.04
C VAL A 636 13.20 -20.00 -27.11
N ASP A 637 12.16 -19.30 -27.57
CA ASP A 637 12.31 -18.18 -28.52
C ASP A 637 13.15 -17.03 -27.91
N LYS A 638 12.92 -16.73 -26.64
CA LYS A 638 13.75 -15.75 -25.89
C LYS A 638 15.21 -16.16 -25.77
N ILE A 639 15.48 -17.44 -25.48
CA ILE A 639 16.86 -17.98 -25.49
C ILE A 639 17.51 -17.82 -26.87
N ILE A 640 16.75 -18.07 -27.94
CA ILE A 640 17.27 -17.88 -29.32
C ILE A 640 17.63 -16.42 -29.56
N GLU A 641 16.83 -15.46 -29.11
CA GLU A 641 17.13 -14.03 -29.25
C GLU A 641 18.37 -13.63 -28.44
N GLU A 642 18.52 -14.13 -27.22
CA GLU A 642 19.71 -13.88 -26.39
C GLU A 642 20.97 -14.48 -27.01
N LEU A 643 20.91 -15.72 -27.53
CA LEU A 643 22.03 -16.35 -28.23
C LEU A 643 22.40 -15.57 -29.49
N LYS A 644 21.44 -15.12 -30.30
CA LYS A 644 21.67 -14.30 -31.47
C LYS A 644 22.33 -12.97 -31.15
N SER A 645 21.92 -12.33 -30.06
CA SER A 645 22.50 -11.07 -29.60
C SER A 645 23.96 -11.21 -29.11
N SER A 646 24.33 -12.43 -28.71
CA SER A 646 25.68 -12.76 -28.23
C SER A 646 26.65 -13.13 -29.35
N ILE A 647 26.18 -13.29 -30.61
CA ILE A 647 27.00 -13.60 -31.76
C ILE A 647 27.77 -12.34 -32.22
N GLN A 648 29.10 -12.33 -32.11
CA GLN A 648 29.96 -11.23 -32.56
C GLN A 648 30.39 -11.46 -34.04
N PRO A 649 30.40 -10.42 -34.89
CA PRO A 649 30.64 -10.57 -36.33
C PRO A 649 32.02 -11.12 -36.72
N ASP A 650 33.03 -11.06 -35.84
CA ASP A 650 34.43 -11.35 -36.17
C ASP A 650 35.09 -12.49 -35.37
N ASN A 651 34.31 -13.38 -34.70
CA ASN A 651 34.89 -14.41 -33.85
C ASN A 651 34.65 -15.82 -34.40
N SER A 652 35.72 -16.62 -34.58
CA SER A 652 35.69 -18.01 -35.06
C SER A 652 35.00 -18.99 -34.10
N ASP A 653 34.75 -18.58 -32.87
CA ASP A 653 34.05 -19.38 -31.82
C ASP A 653 32.51 -19.40 -31.93
N ASN A 654 31.94 -18.72 -32.92
CA ASN A 654 30.49 -18.65 -33.12
C ASN A 654 29.82 -19.97 -33.60
N THR A 655 30.63 -20.97 -33.96
CA THR A 655 30.11 -22.24 -34.56
C THR A 655 29.22 -23.00 -33.56
N GLU A 656 29.57 -23.03 -32.28
CA GLU A 656 28.83 -23.69 -31.23
C GLU A 656 27.51 -22.95 -30.94
N LEU A 657 27.54 -21.61 -30.80
CA LEU A 657 26.37 -20.76 -30.62
C LEU A 657 25.37 -20.88 -31.80
N LEU A 658 25.89 -20.90 -33.03
CA LEU A 658 25.07 -21.11 -34.23
C LEU A 658 24.40 -22.50 -34.25
N SER A 659 25.11 -23.55 -33.82
CA SER A 659 24.55 -24.90 -33.70
C SER A 659 23.40 -24.90 -32.65
N MET A 660 23.60 -24.26 -31.50
CA MET A 660 22.55 -24.15 -30.46
C MET A 660 21.33 -23.40 -31.00
N VAL A 661 21.51 -22.26 -31.70
CA VAL A 661 20.42 -21.51 -32.34
C VAL A 661 19.62 -22.38 -33.32
N VAL A 662 20.29 -23.22 -34.12
CA VAL A 662 19.66 -24.13 -35.07
C VAL A 662 18.84 -25.21 -34.33
N ASP A 663 19.37 -25.80 -33.28
CA ASP A 663 18.70 -26.85 -32.52
C ASP A 663 17.48 -26.31 -31.72
N TYR A 664 17.61 -25.17 -31.07
CA TYR A 664 16.48 -24.49 -30.43
C TYR A 664 15.41 -24.05 -31.45
N SER A 665 15.82 -23.61 -32.66
CA SER A 665 14.87 -23.26 -33.74
C SER A 665 14.09 -24.48 -34.24
N LYS A 666 14.71 -25.66 -34.29
CA LYS A 666 13.98 -26.90 -34.60
C LYS A 666 12.96 -27.25 -33.53
N LEU A 667 13.31 -27.01 -32.24
CA LEU A 667 12.41 -27.26 -31.11
C LEU A 667 11.20 -26.28 -31.13
N VAL A 668 11.41 -24.99 -31.38
CA VAL A 668 10.35 -24.00 -31.56
C VAL A 668 9.41 -24.37 -32.69
N ASN A 669 9.94 -24.82 -33.82
CA ASN A 669 9.13 -25.29 -34.96
C ASN A 669 8.30 -26.53 -34.59
N SER A 670 8.82 -27.46 -33.77
CA SER A 670 8.09 -28.61 -33.27
C SER A 670 6.92 -28.19 -32.37
N PHE A 671 7.14 -27.25 -31.46
CA PHE A 671 6.06 -26.69 -30.60
C PHE A 671 4.98 -25.99 -31.44
N SER A 672 5.38 -25.18 -32.41
CA SER A 672 4.44 -24.50 -33.33
C SER A 672 3.54 -25.45 -34.09
N LYS A 673 4.10 -26.58 -34.59
CA LYS A 673 3.34 -27.63 -35.27
C LYS A 673 2.32 -28.32 -34.35
N LYS A 674 2.69 -28.62 -33.10
CA LYS A 674 1.80 -29.22 -32.10
C LYS A 674 0.70 -28.24 -31.66
N LEU A 675 0.98 -26.93 -31.56
CA LEU A 675 -0.01 -25.91 -31.25
C LEU A 675 -0.96 -25.60 -32.41
N GLY A 676 -0.70 -26.14 -33.62
CA GLY A 676 -1.54 -25.88 -34.82
C GLY A 676 -1.56 -24.43 -35.26
N ARG A 677 -0.56 -23.63 -34.85
CA ARG A 677 -0.46 -22.19 -35.12
C ARG A 677 0.82 -21.88 -35.88
N VAL A 678 0.70 -21.12 -36.97
CA VAL A 678 1.82 -20.39 -37.53
C VAL A 678 2.00 -19.17 -36.62
N MET A 679 2.87 -19.26 -35.64
CA MET A 679 3.20 -18.12 -34.79
C MET A 679 4.05 -17.17 -35.63
N SER A 680 3.48 -16.05 -36.05
CA SER A 680 4.25 -14.97 -36.66
C SER A 680 5.18 -14.40 -35.58
N ARG A 681 6.48 -14.25 -35.88
CA ARG A 681 7.42 -13.56 -35.01
C ARG A 681 6.90 -12.13 -34.82
N TYR A 682 6.54 -11.81 -33.61
CA TYR A 682 6.34 -10.40 -33.20
C TYR A 682 7.73 -9.77 -33.05
N HIS A 683 8.10 -8.97 -34.05
CA HIS A 683 9.25 -8.05 -33.95
C HIS A 683 8.83 -6.77 -33.21
#